data_7bcb7dac7d19ee5ae889994843ee746b
#
_entry.id   7bcb7dac7d19ee5ae889994843ee746b
#
_cell.length_a   1.000
_cell.length_b   1.000
_cell.length_c   1.000
_cell.angle_alpha   90.00
_cell.angle_beta   90.00
_cell.angle_gamma   90.00
#
_symmetry.space_group_name_H-M   'P 1'
#
loop_
_entity.id
_entity.type
_entity.pdbx_description
1 polymer ?
#
loop_
_entity_poly.entity_id
_entity_poly.type
_entity_poly.pdbx_seq_one_letter_code
_entity_poly.pdbx_strand_id
1 'polypeptide(L)'
;MSNRQKLYLIDAYALIFRGYYAFIKNPRINSKGMDTSAIMGFMNSILDLIKREKPDNLAVAFDLGGSVDRVEIFKEYKANRHETPDPIKIAVPYIHNILKAMGIPILMKSGYEADDVIGTVAKKAEKNNYEVFMVTPDKDFAQLVSENIFMYKPARMGNGIEIWGVKEVQEKFEVDNPIQVIDFLGMMGDSVDNIPGLPGVGEKTAKKFINQYGSLENLLDHTHEIKGKLREKIEANKEKGVLSKKLATILLDVPIEYNFQDFKLENPNHSLVYEIFEELEFVRMKENFKKLFLFEENGEELEIKDENEDLLKKDIQYDLFNMPGESNQELKKKLNNISNSSKFYQNNKSELSLKLLFKKLTNQKAISINAIHINESSNNLGLSFSWGNNKSYFLEIENTNSFIIDTLNSIFNNSDLTIIGFDLKSQIKLLKKYGINIKGTYFDNKIAHYLVNPDLSHNYKTLCEAYLNYSPSLKNDSFDQLSMENSDLNFQLSKYLKSDLIKGNLLNLFENLEMPLLKVLSIMELNGIKLDSEFLSKLSVKFHEELKVLEQFIYKSSNEEFNIASPKQLGEVLFGKMKLVEKPKKTKSGQFSTSEEILSKLASKHIIIEKILEWRSLQKLLNTYVDSLPKQVDLISNRIHAEFNQGVASTGRLSSNNPNLQNIPIRNPRGRE
;
A
#
# COMPACT_ATOMS: atom_id res chain seq x y z
N MET A 1 -5.28 -14.14 37.03
CA MET A 1 -4.41 -14.05 35.86
C MET A 1 -3.05 -13.63 36.38
N SER A 2 -2.00 -14.45 36.22
CA SER A 2 -0.64 -14.10 36.67
C SER A 2 -0.17 -12.92 35.84
N ASN A 3 0.26 -11.85 36.50
CA ASN A 3 0.78 -10.64 35.86
C ASN A 3 2.19 -10.94 35.34
N ARG A 4 2.30 -11.65 34.19
CA ARG A 4 3.58 -11.93 33.54
C ARG A 4 4.04 -10.68 32.80
N GLN A 5 5.34 -10.38 32.86
CA GLN A 5 5.91 -9.28 32.07
C GLN A 5 5.96 -9.68 30.59
N LYS A 6 5.64 -8.74 29.71
CA LYS A 6 5.67 -8.96 28.27
C LYS A 6 7.06 -8.66 27.71
N LEU A 7 7.59 -9.59 26.92
CA LEU A 7 8.84 -9.43 26.18
C LEU A 7 8.60 -9.54 24.67
N TYR A 8 8.96 -8.50 23.93
CA TYR A 8 8.91 -8.49 22.47
C TYR A 8 10.31 -8.69 21.90
N LEU A 9 10.51 -9.77 21.13
CA LEU A 9 11.74 -10.10 20.43
C LEU A 9 11.55 -9.87 18.93
N ILE A 10 12.31 -8.95 18.37
CA ILE A 10 12.12 -8.49 16.98
C ILE A 10 13.19 -9.09 16.09
N ASP A 11 12.75 -9.71 14.98
CA ASP A 11 13.59 -10.07 13.85
C ASP A 11 13.88 -8.82 13.01
N ALA A 12 15.11 -8.30 13.10
CA ALA A 12 15.48 -7.05 12.47
C ALA A 12 15.38 -7.13 10.94
N TYR A 13 15.99 -8.15 10.34
CA TYR A 13 16.05 -8.22 8.88
C TYR A 13 14.69 -8.43 8.25
N ALA A 14 13.80 -9.17 8.88
CA ALA A 14 12.42 -9.32 8.42
C ALA A 14 11.69 -7.96 8.30
N LEU A 15 11.87 -7.07 9.28
CA LEU A 15 11.28 -5.73 9.25
C LEU A 15 12.03 -4.77 8.32
N ILE A 16 13.36 -4.83 8.25
CA ILE A 16 14.19 -4.00 7.36
C ILE A 16 13.87 -4.29 5.89
N PHE A 17 13.89 -5.57 5.49
CA PHE A 17 13.52 -5.97 4.13
C PHE A 17 12.10 -5.59 3.79
N ARG A 18 11.18 -5.79 4.72
CA ARG A 18 9.79 -5.37 4.56
C ARG A 18 9.68 -3.87 4.33
N GLY A 19 10.37 -3.05 5.14
CA GLY A 19 10.41 -1.60 4.99
C GLY A 19 10.97 -1.18 3.62
N TYR A 20 12.09 -1.77 3.21
CA TYR A 20 12.69 -1.53 1.91
C TYR A 20 11.76 -1.86 0.74
N TYR A 21 11.17 -3.06 0.74
CA TYR A 21 10.28 -3.47 -0.36
C TYR A 21 8.94 -2.74 -0.40
N ALA A 22 8.47 -2.20 0.72
CA ALA A 22 7.29 -1.34 0.75
C ALA A 22 7.49 -0.07 -0.08
N PHE A 23 8.71 0.46 -0.11
CA PHE A 23 9.06 1.68 -0.84
C PHE A 23 9.80 1.44 -2.16
N ILE A 24 10.00 0.19 -2.60
CA ILE A 24 10.84 -0.13 -3.79
C ILE A 24 10.39 0.57 -5.08
N LYS A 25 9.09 0.87 -5.22
CA LYS A 25 8.53 1.60 -6.37
C LYS A 25 8.66 3.11 -6.23
N ASN A 26 8.85 3.61 -5.02
CA ASN A 26 8.95 5.03 -4.70
C ASN A 26 9.89 5.23 -3.50
N PRO A 27 11.22 5.08 -3.72
CA PRO A 27 12.21 5.14 -2.65
C PRO A 27 12.23 6.50 -1.94
N ARG A 28 12.49 6.48 -0.65
CA ARG A 28 12.64 7.67 0.20
C ARG A 28 14.08 8.13 0.17
N ILE A 29 14.38 9.04 -0.72
CA ILE A 29 15.73 9.58 -0.89
C ILE A 29 15.81 10.93 -0.20
N ASN A 30 16.77 11.10 0.72
CA ASN A 30 17.01 12.38 1.38
C ASN A 30 17.78 13.34 0.46
N SER A 31 17.96 14.60 0.90
CA SER A 31 18.66 15.65 0.11
C SER A 31 20.11 15.28 -0.23
N LYS A 32 20.75 14.37 0.54
CA LYS A 32 22.10 13.86 0.29
C LYS A 32 22.14 12.70 -0.72
N GLY A 33 21.00 12.30 -1.30
CA GLY A 33 20.91 11.21 -2.27
C GLY A 33 20.87 9.80 -1.66
N MET A 34 20.74 9.68 -0.33
CA MET A 34 20.68 8.39 0.37
C MET A 34 19.26 7.85 0.38
N ASP A 35 19.08 6.58 0.02
CA ASP A 35 17.80 5.88 0.17
C ASP A 35 17.58 5.49 1.65
N THR A 36 16.66 6.19 2.30
CA THR A 36 16.29 6.01 3.71
C THR A 36 15.09 5.09 3.92
N SER A 37 14.57 4.47 2.85
CA SER A 37 13.33 3.66 2.86
C SER A 37 13.35 2.54 3.89
N ALA A 38 14.47 1.81 3.97
CA ALA A 38 14.63 0.69 4.89
C ALA A 38 14.61 1.16 6.35
N ILE A 39 15.32 2.27 6.65
CA ILE A 39 15.37 2.86 7.99
C ILE A 39 13.98 3.35 8.40
N MET A 40 13.32 4.09 7.51
CA MET A 40 11.98 4.63 7.73
C MET A 40 10.96 3.53 8.01
N GLY A 41 10.95 2.48 7.19
CA GLY A 41 10.02 1.36 7.36
C GLY A 41 10.25 0.57 8.65
N PHE A 42 11.51 0.32 9.00
CA PHE A 42 11.88 -0.33 10.24
C PHE A 42 11.47 0.50 11.46
N MET A 43 11.84 1.78 11.50
CA MET A 43 11.54 2.65 12.64
C MET A 43 10.05 2.89 12.83
N ASN A 44 9.28 3.04 11.74
CA ASN A 44 7.83 3.11 11.84
C ASN A 44 7.24 1.86 12.50
N SER A 45 7.75 0.68 12.16
CA SER A 45 7.29 -0.58 12.77
C SER A 45 7.60 -0.65 14.26
N ILE A 46 8.79 -0.19 14.67
CA ILE A 46 9.21 -0.15 16.09
C ILE A 46 8.37 0.84 16.89
N LEU A 47 8.23 2.08 16.39
CA LEU A 47 7.45 3.12 17.08
C LEU A 47 5.95 2.76 17.16
N ASP A 48 5.41 2.14 16.12
CA ASP A 48 4.02 1.63 16.13
C ASP A 48 3.84 0.51 17.16
N LEU A 49 4.78 -0.44 17.22
CA LEU A 49 4.78 -1.51 18.23
C LEU A 49 4.78 -0.92 19.64
N ILE A 50 5.73 0.00 19.95
CA ILE A 50 5.85 0.63 21.26
C ILE A 50 4.57 1.39 21.63
N LYS A 51 4.03 2.16 20.69
CA LYS A 51 2.80 2.94 20.89
C LYS A 51 1.58 2.04 21.19
N ARG A 52 1.45 0.94 20.47
CA ARG A 52 0.28 0.07 20.49
C ARG A 52 0.30 -0.89 21.66
N GLU A 53 1.41 -1.58 21.81
CA GLU A 53 1.53 -2.70 22.75
C GLU A 53 2.07 -2.27 24.11
N LYS A 54 2.73 -1.10 24.19
CA LYS A 54 3.40 -0.58 25.40
C LYS A 54 4.21 -1.69 26.09
N PRO A 55 5.21 -2.25 25.40
CA PRO A 55 5.95 -3.39 25.90
C PRO A 55 6.73 -3.05 27.17
N ASP A 56 6.71 -3.95 28.17
CA ASP A 56 7.56 -3.81 29.36
C ASP A 56 9.03 -4.03 28.97
N ASN A 57 9.27 -5.00 28.08
CA ASN A 57 10.61 -5.40 27.65
C ASN A 57 10.65 -5.57 26.13
N LEU A 58 11.75 -5.12 25.52
CA LEU A 58 11.95 -5.12 24.08
C LEU A 58 13.42 -5.39 23.73
N ALA A 59 13.67 -6.26 22.74
CA ALA A 59 15.00 -6.47 22.17
C ALA A 59 14.91 -6.78 20.69
N VAL A 60 15.97 -6.47 19.93
CA VAL A 60 16.04 -6.63 18.48
C VAL A 60 17.20 -7.55 18.13
N ALA A 61 16.92 -8.64 17.40
CA ALA A 61 17.95 -9.60 16.97
C ALA A 61 18.37 -9.33 15.52
N PHE A 62 19.68 -9.41 15.27
CA PHE A 62 20.29 -9.27 13.95
C PHE A 62 21.11 -10.50 13.59
N ASP A 63 21.13 -10.87 12.31
CA ASP A 63 22.07 -11.82 11.76
C ASP A 63 23.47 -11.20 11.67
N LEU A 64 24.46 -11.95 12.13
CA LEU A 64 25.86 -11.58 12.02
C LEU A 64 26.64 -12.64 11.21
N GLY A 65 26.42 -12.65 9.89
CA GLY A 65 27.18 -13.50 8.96
C GLY A 65 26.59 -14.89 8.66
N GLY A 66 25.36 -15.18 9.11
CA GLY A 66 24.68 -16.45 8.85
C GLY A 66 25.11 -17.62 9.75
N SER A 67 24.51 -18.81 9.56
CA SER A 67 24.78 -20.01 10.35
C SER A 67 26.00 -20.78 9.82
N VAL A 68 27.03 -20.88 10.62
CA VAL A 68 28.23 -21.67 10.29
C VAL A 68 27.87 -23.17 10.23
N ASP A 69 27.16 -23.67 11.23
CA ASP A 69 26.81 -25.10 11.33
C ASP A 69 25.90 -25.55 10.14
N ARG A 70 24.92 -24.76 9.73
CA ARG A 70 24.05 -25.11 8.61
C ARG A 70 24.81 -25.14 7.28
N VAL A 71 25.74 -24.20 7.07
CA VAL A 71 26.60 -24.14 5.87
C VAL A 71 27.60 -25.30 5.85
N GLU A 72 28.15 -25.71 7.00
CA GLU A 72 29.04 -26.90 7.10
C GLU A 72 28.30 -28.19 6.77
N ILE A 73 27.04 -28.32 7.22
CA ILE A 73 26.20 -29.48 6.96
C ILE A 73 25.71 -29.51 5.51
N PHE A 74 25.38 -28.32 4.95
CA PHE A 74 24.84 -28.18 3.60
C PHE A 74 25.34 -26.91 2.94
N LYS A 75 26.38 -27.03 2.13
CA LYS A 75 27.04 -25.89 1.44
C LYS A 75 26.12 -25.04 0.56
N GLU A 76 25.03 -25.62 0.08
CA GLU A 76 24.04 -24.91 -0.76
C GLU A 76 22.96 -24.20 0.08
N TYR A 77 23.02 -24.25 1.41
CA TYR A 77 22.09 -23.57 2.29
C TYR A 77 22.08 -22.07 1.98
N LYS A 78 20.90 -21.51 1.74
CA LYS A 78 20.68 -20.10 1.35
C LYS A 78 21.43 -19.61 0.10
N ALA A 79 22.02 -20.52 -0.70
CA ALA A 79 22.74 -20.16 -1.94
C ALA A 79 21.84 -19.47 -3.01
N ASN A 80 20.53 -19.64 -2.91
CA ASN A 80 19.55 -18.99 -3.78
C ASN A 80 19.22 -17.55 -3.38
N ARG A 81 19.67 -17.08 -2.20
CA ARG A 81 19.43 -15.71 -1.75
C ARG A 81 20.24 -14.73 -2.60
N HIS A 82 19.60 -13.69 -3.07
CA HIS A 82 20.29 -12.59 -3.75
C HIS A 82 21.13 -11.81 -2.75
N GLU A 83 22.19 -11.18 -3.23
CA GLU A 83 22.98 -10.25 -2.44
C GLU A 83 22.07 -9.17 -1.82
N THR A 84 22.36 -8.82 -0.55
CA THR A 84 21.60 -7.78 0.15
C THR A 84 21.72 -6.45 -0.61
N PRO A 85 20.60 -5.78 -0.95
CA PRO A 85 20.62 -4.48 -1.61
C PRO A 85 21.45 -3.45 -0.86
N ASP A 86 22.20 -2.61 -1.58
CA ASP A 86 23.06 -1.59 -0.97
C ASP A 86 22.32 -0.62 -0.03
N PRO A 87 21.07 -0.17 -0.32
CA PRO A 87 20.31 0.64 0.63
C PRO A 87 20.07 -0.04 1.97
N ILE A 88 19.94 -1.37 2.02
CA ILE A 88 19.82 -2.13 3.27
C ILE A 88 21.16 -2.18 3.99
N LYS A 89 22.27 -2.42 3.28
CA LYS A 89 23.61 -2.41 3.88
C LYS A 89 23.92 -1.06 4.56
N ILE A 90 23.50 0.05 3.91
CA ILE A 90 23.64 1.41 4.44
C ILE A 90 22.69 1.64 5.65
N ALA A 91 21.49 1.08 5.61
CA ALA A 91 20.49 1.28 6.65
C ALA A 91 20.87 0.63 8.01
N VAL A 92 21.51 -0.54 8.00
CA VAL A 92 21.81 -1.31 9.21
C VAL A 92 22.60 -0.52 10.25
N PRO A 93 23.72 0.17 9.93
CA PRO A 93 24.45 1.00 10.90
C PRO A 93 23.59 2.12 11.51
N TYR A 94 22.76 2.80 10.71
CA TYR A 94 21.85 3.83 11.22
C TYR A 94 20.82 3.24 12.18
N ILE A 95 20.23 2.10 11.84
CA ILE A 95 19.27 1.40 12.71
C ILE A 95 19.93 1.01 14.02
N HIS A 96 21.15 0.47 13.99
CA HIS A 96 21.92 0.15 15.20
C HIS A 96 22.14 1.40 16.09
N ASN A 97 22.50 2.52 15.50
CA ASN A 97 22.72 3.77 16.24
C ASN A 97 21.42 4.29 16.87
N ILE A 98 20.31 4.23 16.12
CA ILE A 98 18.99 4.64 16.64
C ILE A 98 18.55 3.73 17.78
N LEU A 99 18.66 2.40 17.64
CA LEU A 99 18.30 1.45 18.69
C LEU A 99 19.13 1.66 19.97
N LYS A 100 20.45 1.88 19.82
CA LYS A 100 21.32 2.23 20.95
C LYS A 100 20.90 3.53 21.62
N ALA A 101 20.59 4.57 20.82
CA ALA A 101 20.10 5.86 21.34
C ALA A 101 18.73 5.73 22.03
N MET A 102 17.92 4.75 21.61
CA MET A 102 16.64 4.42 22.25
C MET A 102 16.78 3.50 23.47
N GLY A 103 17.98 3.04 23.82
CA GLY A 103 18.18 2.09 24.91
C GLY A 103 17.65 0.69 24.62
N ILE A 104 17.40 0.36 23.34
CA ILE A 104 16.87 -0.97 22.94
C ILE A 104 18.04 -1.92 22.67
N PRO A 105 18.16 -3.04 23.40
CA PRO A 105 19.22 -3.99 23.24
C PRO A 105 19.23 -4.66 21.87
N ILE A 106 20.44 -4.82 21.33
CA ILE A 106 20.70 -5.52 20.08
C ILE A 106 21.30 -6.88 20.41
N LEU A 107 20.61 -7.93 19.99
CA LEU A 107 21.02 -9.32 20.17
C LEU A 107 21.64 -9.84 18.88
N MET A 108 22.88 -10.31 18.95
CA MET A 108 23.57 -10.94 17.83
C MET A 108 24.71 -11.87 18.34
N LYS A 109 24.91 -12.95 17.59
CA LYS A 109 26.01 -13.90 17.90
C LYS A 109 26.62 -14.38 16.58
N SER A 110 27.93 -14.24 16.46
CA SER A 110 28.64 -14.73 15.28
C SER A 110 28.48 -16.25 15.12
N GLY A 111 28.18 -16.69 13.89
CA GLY A 111 27.97 -18.09 13.55
C GLY A 111 26.55 -18.61 13.75
N TYR A 112 25.64 -17.78 14.27
CA TYR A 112 24.22 -18.10 14.48
C TYR A 112 23.33 -17.09 13.78
N GLU A 113 22.14 -17.52 13.38
CA GLU A 113 21.12 -16.67 12.77
C GLU A 113 20.26 -15.98 13.83
N ALA A 114 19.59 -14.90 13.45
CA ALA A 114 18.66 -14.18 14.33
C ALA A 114 17.57 -15.11 14.90
N ASP A 115 17.12 -16.08 14.10
CA ASP A 115 16.11 -17.07 14.47
C ASP A 115 16.56 -17.92 15.65
N ASP A 116 17.84 -18.38 15.64
CA ASP A 116 18.44 -19.18 16.71
C ASP A 116 18.59 -18.33 17.99
N VAL A 117 19.01 -17.08 17.83
CA VAL A 117 19.12 -16.13 18.94
C VAL A 117 17.76 -15.87 19.57
N ILE A 118 16.74 -15.53 18.77
CA ILE A 118 15.39 -15.28 19.26
C ILE A 118 14.82 -16.54 19.91
N GLY A 119 14.95 -17.70 19.27
CA GLY A 119 14.47 -18.97 19.82
C GLY A 119 15.07 -19.30 21.18
N THR A 120 16.40 -19.12 21.30
CA THR A 120 17.14 -19.35 22.57
C THR A 120 16.63 -18.40 23.65
N VAL A 121 16.54 -17.10 23.37
CA VAL A 121 16.10 -16.09 24.35
C VAL A 121 14.64 -16.29 24.71
N ALA A 122 13.75 -16.58 23.74
CA ALA A 122 12.33 -16.82 23.97
C ALA A 122 12.09 -18.00 24.91
N LYS A 123 12.77 -19.13 24.68
CA LYS A 123 12.65 -20.32 25.56
C LYS A 123 13.22 -20.11 26.96
N LYS A 124 14.28 -19.32 27.08
CA LYS A 124 14.83 -18.95 28.41
C LYS A 124 13.90 -17.94 29.12
N ALA A 125 13.31 -16.98 28.39
CA ALA A 125 12.35 -16.01 28.93
C ALA A 125 11.07 -16.70 29.43
N GLU A 126 10.52 -17.64 28.66
CA GLU A 126 9.37 -18.45 29.08
C GLU A 126 9.61 -19.13 30.46
N LYS A 127 10.79 -19.72 30.64
CA LYS A 127 11.20 -20.34 31.93
C LYS A 127 11.33 -19.32 33.07
N ASN A 128 11.60 -18.05 32.73
CA ASN A 128 11.70 -16.94 33.68
C ASN A 128 10.40 -16.17 33.84
N ASN A 129 9.27 -16.81 33.52
CA ASN A 129 7.90 -16.29 33.70
C ASN A 129 7.53 -15.05 32.86
N TYR A 130 8.12 -14.92 31.66
CA TYR A 130 7.71 -13.93 30.68
C TYR A 130 6.61 -14.47 29.75
N GLU A 131 5.80 -13.58 29.23
CA GLU A 131 4.97 -13.77 28.05
C GLU A 131 5.71 -13.19 26.84
N VAL A 132 6.09 -14.02 25.86
CA VAL A 132 7.01 -13.67 24.80
C VAL A 132 6.30 -13.52 23.48
N PHE A 133 6.53 -12.42 22.77
CA PHE A 133 6.04 -12.14 21.44
C PHE A 133 7.21 -12.04 20.45
N MET A 134 7.31 -13.01 19.55
CA MET A 134 8.30 -13.02 18.47
C MET A 134 7.77 -12.22 17.29
N VAL A 135 8.34 -11.03 17.05
CA VAL A 135 7.86 -10.09 16.01
C VAL A 135 8.53 -10.42 14.69
N THR A 136 7.92 -11.30 13.92
CA THR A 136 8.41 -11.75 12.63
C THR A 136 7.26 -12.26 11.75
N PRO A 137 7.29 -12.05 10.41
CA PRO A 137 6.37 -12.69 9.47
C PRO A 137 6.80 -14.13 9.12
N ASP A 138 7.98 -14.59 9.53
CA ASP A 138 8.54 -15.87 9.14
C ASP A 138 7.80 -17.03 9.81
N LYS A 139 7.30 -17.95 8.94
CA LYS A 139 6.53 -19.11 9.37
C LYS A 139 7.33 -20.14 10.20
N ASP A 140 8.66 -20.11 10.08
CA ASP A 140 9.53 -21.11 10.71
C ASP A 140 9.54 -20.95 12.23
N PHE A 141 9.28 -19.73 12.73
CA PHE A 141 9.08 -19.46 14.15
C PHE A 141 7.84 -20.14 14.78
N ALA A 142 6.93 -20.65 13.97
CA ALA A 142 5.75 -21.37 14.47
C ALA A 142 6.14 -22.62 15.29
N GLN A 143 7.33 -23.21 15.04
CA GLN A 143 7.85 -24.34 15.81
C GLN A 143 8.13 -24.00 17.27
N LEU A 144 8.29 -22.71 17.62
CA LEU A 144 8.65 -22.23 18.95
C LEU A 144 7.43 -21.88 19.81
N VAL A 145 6.25 -21.75 19.17
CA VAL A 145 5.01 -21.33 19.83
C VAL A 145 4.63 -22.30 20.94
N SER A 146 4.22 -21.73 22.08
CA SER A 146 3.79 -22.46 23.27
C SER A 146 2.68 -21.70 24.00
N GLU A 147 2.31 -22.11 25.22
CA GLU A 147 1.31 -21.38 26.02
C GLU A 147 1.71 -19.94 26.36
N ASN A 148 3.01 -19.61 26.38
CA ASN A 148 3.54 -18.30 26.74
C ASN A 148 4.48 -17.71 25.68
N ILE A 149 4.63 -18.34 24.51
CA ILE A 149 5.40 -17.83 23.38
C ILE A 149 4.45 -17.72 22.17
N PHE A 150 4.33 -16.52 21.64
CA PHE A 150 3.46 -16.17 20.54
C PHE A 150 4.24 -15.64 19.36
N MET A 151 3.76 -15.89 18.12
CA MET A 151 4.22 -15.13 16.96
C MET A 151 3.38 -13.87 16.82
N TYR A 152 4.03 -12.73 16.78
CA TYR A 152 3.41 -11.45 16.47
C TYR A 152 3.73 -11.08 15.03
N LYS A 153 2.74 -11.22 14.15
CA LYS A 153 2.89 -10.97 12.72
C LYS A 153 2.42 -9.56 12.41
N PRO A 154 3.33 -8.66 12.03
CA PRO A 154 2.95 -7.30 11.66
C PRO A 154 1.96 -7.30 10.50
N ALA A 155 0.98 -6.40 10.52
CA ALA A 155 -0.08 -6.25 9.51
C ALA A 155 0.45 -6.22 8.06
N ARG A 156 -0.22 -6.88 7.13
CA ARG A 156 0.15 -6.94 5.72
C ARG A 156 -1.02 -6.47 4.85
N MET A 157 -0.82 -5.39 4.05
CA MET A 157 -1.77 -4.91 3.04
C MET A 157 -3.24 -4.81 3.50
N GLY A 158 -3.50 -4.18 4.65
CA GLY A 158 -4.87 -3.99 5.14
C GLY A 158 -5.42 -5.10 6.04
N ASN A 159 -4.70 -6.22 6.21
CA ASN A 159 -5.00 -7.18 7.27
C ASN A 159 -4.41 -6.64 8.59
N GLY A 160 -5.15 -6.74 9.68
CA GLY A 160 -4.67 -6.36 11.01
C GLY A 160 -3.45 -7.18 11.47
N ILE A 161 -2.95 -6.87 12.67
CA ILE A 161 -1.93 -7.69 13.32
C ILE A 161 -2.51 -9.08 13.61
N GLU A 162 -1.74 -10.10 13.30
CA GLU A 162 -2.08 -11.48 13.63
C GLU A 162 -1.16 -11.95 14.77
N ILE A 163 -1.76 -12.43 15.85
CA ILE A 163 -1.02 -13.10 16.92
C ILE A 163 -1.34 -14.58 16.83
N TRP A 164 -0.29 -15.39 16.61
CA TRP A 164 -0.44 -16.82 16.52
C TRP A 164 0.00 -17.48 17.83
N GLY A 165 -0.93 -18.05 18.56
CA GLY A 165 -0.72 -18.98 19.64
C GLY A 165 -0.81 -20.42 19.15
N VAL A 166 -0.90 -21.37 20.09
CA VAL A 166 -0.93 -22.81 19.80
C VAL A 166 -2.08 -23.16 18.82
N LYS A 167 -3.27 -22.59 19.03
CA LYS A 167 -4.44 -22.87 18.19
C LYS A 167 -4.25 -22.43 16.74
N GLU A 168 -3.77 -21.21 16.54
CA GLU A 168 -3.55 -20.65 15.20
C GLU A 168 -2.49 -21.44 14.43
N VAL A 169 -1.44 -21.93 15.12
CA VAL A 169 -0.42 -22.79 14.52
C VAL A 169 -1.01 -24.15 14.16
N GLN A 170 -1.78 -24.77 15.07
CA GLN A 170 -2.46 -26.05 14.82
C GLN A 170 -3.39 -25.95 13.61
N GLU A 171 -4.22 -24.93 13.53
CA GLU A 171 -5.14 -24.72 12.40
C GLU A 171 -4.40 -24.45 11.09
N LYS A 172 -3.31 -23.64 11.12
CA LYS A 172 -2.59 -23.24 9.92
C LYS A 172 -1.81 -24.37 9.29
N PHE A 173 -1.10 -25.15 10.13
CA PHE A 173 -0.21 -26.23 9.67
C PHE A 173 -0.90 -27.60 9.72
N GLU A 174 -2.09 -27.69 10.31
CA GLU A 174 -2.82 -28.95 10.52
C GLU A 174 -1.99 -29.93 11.35
N VAL A 175 -1.45 -29.47 12.49
CA VAL A 175 -0.60 -30.23 13.42
C VAL A 175 -1.24 -30.33 14.79
N ASP A 176 -0.93 -31.37 15.56
CA ASP A 176 -1.42 -31.51 16.93
C ASP A 176 -0.61 -30.67 17.94
N ASN A 177 0.66 -30.44 17.63
CA ASN A 177 1.56 -29.66 18.46
C ASN A 177 2.48 -28.77 17.59
N PRO A 178 2.71 -27.48 17.97
CA PRO A 178 3.59 -26.57 17.23
C PRO A 178 4.97 -27.11 16.88
N ILE A 179 5.56 -27.95 17.74
CA ILE A 179 6.88 -28.56 17.46
C ILE A 179 6.90 -29.39 16.18
N GLN A 180 5.75 -29.95 15.75
CA GLN A 180 5.65 -30.72 14.51
C GLN A 180 5.80 -29.88 13.23
N VAL A 181 5.83 -28.55 13.37
CA VAL A 181 6.17 -27.66 12.26
C VAL A 181 7.58 -27.94 11.74
N ILE A 182 8.49 -28.40 12.58
CA ILE A 182 9.83 -28.83 12.16
C ILE A 182 9.74 -30.00 11.19
N ASP A 183 8.91 -30.99 11.49
CA ASP A 183 8.67 -32.15 10.63
C ASP A 183 7.98 -31.76 9.33
N PHE A 184 6.99 -30.88 9.42
CA PHE A 184 6.31 -30.34 8.26
C PHE A 184 7.29 -29.63 7.30
N LEU A 185 8.17 -28.77 7.81
CA LEU A 185 9.20 -28.08 7.03
C LEU A 185 10.25 -29.07 6.49
N GLY A 186 10.65 -30.06 7.28
CA GLY A 186 11.56 -31.11 6.85
C GLY A 186 11.02 -31.92 5.68
N MET A 187 9.72 -32.21 5.65
CA MET A 187 9.05 -32.90 4.55
C MET A 187 8.88 -32.00 3.32
N MET A 188 8.40 -30.77 3.50
CA MET A 188 8.08 -29.85 2.42
C MET A 188 9.33 -29.20 1.81
N GLY A 189 10.33 -28.92 2.62
CA GLY A 189 11.48 -28.07 2.29
C GLY A 189 11.12 -26.59 2.22
N ASP A 190 12.12 -25.77 1.96
CA ASP A 190 11.96 -24.33 1.72
C ASP A 190 12.82 -23.87 0.54
N SER A 191 12.19 -23.42 -0.53
CA SER A 191 12.89 -22.95 -1.73
C SER A 191 13.60 -21.61 -1.54
N VAL A 192 13.21 -20.81 -0.53
CA VAL A 192 13.85 -19.50 -0.23
C VAL A 192 15.21 -19.76 0.42
N ASP A 193 15.28 -20.71 1.35
CA ASP A 193 16.48 -21.07 2.07
C ASP A 193 17.23 -22.26 1.44
N ASN A 194 16.77 -22.69 0.27
CA ASN A 194 17.32 -23.83 -0.47
C ASN A 194 17.30 -25.13 0.33
N ILE A 195 16.30 -25.32 1.19
CA ILE A 195 16.09 -26.56 1.94
C ILE A 195 15.35 -27.55 1.04
N PRO A 196 15.95 -28.73 0.72
CA PRO A 196 15.47 -29.57 -0.38
C PRO A 196 14.11 -30.25 -0.13
N GLY A 197 13.77 -30.60 1.11
CA GLY A 197 12.59 -31.39 1.42
C GLY A 197 12.59 -32.80 0.79
N LEU A 198 11.43 -33.46 0.88
CA LEU A 198 11.18 -34.73 0.18
C LEU A 198 10.64 -34.47 -1.22
N PRO A 199 11.30 -34.97 -2.29
CA PRO A 199 10.86 -34.71 -3.68
C PRO A 199 9.44 -35.18 -3.97
N GLY A 200 8.57 -34.24 -4.35
CA GLY A 200 7.16 -34.49 -4.63
C GLY A 200 6.22 -34.28 -3.45
N VAL A 201 6.76 -33.88 -2.30
CA VAL A 201 5.99 -33.49 -1.11
C VAL A 201 5.88 -31.97 -1.07
N GLY A 202 4.73 -31.43 -1.39
CA GLY A 202 4.40 -30.02 -1.20
C GLY A 202 3.51 -29.83 0.04
N GLU A 203 3.09 -28.61 0.32
CA GLU A 203 2.32 -28.21 1.52
C GLU A 203 1.15 -29.16 1.84
N LYS A 204 0.27 -29.42 0.87
CA LYS A 204 -0.90 -30.31 1.07
C LYS A 204 -0.53 -31.74 1.41
N THR A 205 0.56 -32.24 0.83
CA THR A 205 1.02 -33.61 1.07
C THR A 205 1.72 -33.70 2.42
N ALA A 206 2.50 -32.68 2.80
CA ALA A 206 3.15 -32.62 4.10
C ALA A 206 2.13 -32.57 5.23
N LYS A 207 1.06 -31.74 5.12
CA LYS A 207 -0.05 -31.70 6.06
C LYS A 207 -0.70 -33.09 6.24
N LYS A 208 -1.00 -33.75 5.11
CA LYS A 208 -1.56 -35.10 5.14
C LYS A 208 -0.64 -36.10 5.88
N PHE A 209 0.66 -36.01 5.63
CA PHE A 209 1.63 -36.91 6.24
C PHE A 209 1.81 -36.64 7.74
N ILE A 210 1.85 -35.39 8.16
CA ILE A 210 1.89 -35.04 9.58
C ILE A 210 0.64 -35.56 10.30
N ASN A 211 -0.54 -35.38 9.75
CA ASN A 211 -1.78 -35.91 10.32
C ASN A 211 -1.79 -37.44 10.41
N GLN A 212 -1.19 -38.13 9.45
CA GLN A 212 -1.19 -39.60 9.40
C GLN A 212 -0.09 -40.23 10.22
N TYR A 213 1.13 -39.66 10.20
CA TYR A 213 2.33 -40.27 10.78
C TYR A 213 2.91 -39.49 11.98
N GLY A 214 2.47 -38.24 12.21
CA GLY A 214 2.90 -37.42 13.34
C GLY A 214 4.32 -36.84 13.23
N SER A 215 5.25 -37.52 12.59
CA SER A 215 6.65 -37.07 12.42
C SER A 215 7.25 -37.55 11.09
N LEU A 216 8.37 -36.92 10.71
CA LEU A 216 9.13 -37.32 9.52
C LEU A 216 9.71 -38.73 9.68
N GLU A 217 10.28 -39.06 10.84
CA GLU A 217 10.87 -40.37 11.12
C GLU A 217 9.83 -41.46 10.96
N ASN A 218 8.65 -41.30 11.58
CA ASN A 218 7.57 -42.27 11.48
C ASN A 218 7.06 -42.41 10.04
N LEU A 219 6.99 -41.31 9.26
CA LEU A 219 6.69 -41.39 7.82
C LEU A 219 7.74 -42.25 7.08
N LEU A 220 9.04 -42.06 7.37
CA LEU A 220 10.15 -42.76 6.70
C LEU A 220 10.18 -44.25 7.04
N ASP A 221 9.68 -44.63 8.22
CA ASP A 221 9.57 -46.03 8.67
C ASP A 221 8.34 -46.72 8.03
N HIS A 222 7.29 -45.94 7.69
CA HIS A 222 6.04 -46.45 7.13
C HIS A 222 5.88 -46.17 5.62
N THR A 223 6.98 -45.97 4.88
CA THR A 223 6.93 -45.71 3.43
C THR A 223 6.19 -46.77 2.62
N HIS A 224 6.13 -48.01 3.13
CA HIS A 224 5.40 -49.13 2.49
C HIS A 224 3.89 -48.87 2.36
N GLU A 225 3.30 -47.99 3.14
CA GLU A 225 1.89 -47.61 3.07
C GLU A 225 1.64 -46.57 1.95
N ILE A 226 2.67 -45.91 1.45
CA ILE A 226 2.57 -44.92 0.38
C ILE A 226 2.51 -45.64 -0.98
N LYS A 227 1.56 -45.22 -1.84
CA LYS A 227 1.36 -45.85 -3.13
C LYS A 227 2.09 -45.11 -4.27
N GLY A 228 2.55 -45.90 -5.26
CA GLY A 228 3.03 -45.39 -6.53
C GLY A 228 4.37 -44.69 -6.51
N LYS A 229 4.66 -43.86 -7.52
CA LYS A 229 5.94 -43.17 -7.72
C LYS A 229 6.39 -42.26 -6.58
N LEU A 230 5.44 -41.82 -5.72
CA LEU A 230 5.77 -41.00 -4.58
C LEU A 230 6.55 -41.77 -3.52
N ARG A 231 6.17 -43.06 -3.29
CA ARG A 231 6.94 -43.96 -2.42
C ARG A 231 8.38 -44.06 -2.85
N GLU A 232 8.60 -44.41 -4.13
CA GLU A 232 9.94 -44.57 -4.69
C GLU A 232 10.81 -43.32 -4.51
N LYS A 233 10.18 -42.12 -4.72
CA LYS A 233 10.88 -40.84 -4.53
C LYS A 233 11.26 -40.59 -3.09
N ILE A 234 10.38 -40.88 -2.12
CA ILE A 234 10.65 -40.71 -0.71
C ILE A 234 11.74 -41.70 -0.25
N GLU A 235 11.62 -42.99 -0.60
CA GLU A 235 12.60 -44.00 -0.25
C GLU A 235 14.00 -43.70 -0.79
N ALA A 236 14.09 -43.17 -2.02
CA ALA A 236 15.36 -42.77 -2.63
C ALA A 236 15.95 -41.47 -2.05
N ASN A 237 15.19 -40.71 -1.26
CA ASN A 237 15.63 -39.42 -0.75
C ASN A 237 15.39 -39.23 0.78
N LYS A 238 15.35 -40.32 1.52
CA LYS A 238 15.19 -40.31 2.99
C LYS A 238 16.17 -39.36 3.67
N GLU A 239 17.42 -39.41 3.29
CA GLU A 239 18.50 -38.56 3.84
C GLU A 239 18.23 -37.06 3.62
N LYS A 240 17.65 -36.70 2.46
CA LYS A 240 17.27 -35.31 2.20
C LYS A 240 16.16 -34.80 3.13
N GLY A 241 15.22 -35.65 3.48
CA GLY A 241 14.18 -35.31 4.46
C GLY A 241 14.78 -35.04 5.84
N VAL A 242 15.66 -35.94 6.33
CA VAL A 242 16.33 -35.81 7.61
C VAL A 242 17.23 -34.56 7.62
N LEU A 243 17.99 -34.34 6.54
CA LEU A 243 18.81 -33.14 6.37
C LEU A 243 17.94 -31.86 6.43
N SER A 244 16.83 -31.86 5.71
CA SER A 244 15.90 -30.71 5.67
C SER A 244 15.29 -30.42 7.02
N LYS A 245 14.90 -31.43 7.78
CA LYS A 245 14.43 -31.28 9.16
C LYS A 245 15.50 -30.63 10.04
N LYS A 246 16.75 -31.09 9.92
CA LYS A 246 17.88 -30.52 10.68
C LYS A 246 18.13 -29.07 10.30
N LEU A 247 18.08 -28.71 9.02
CA LEU A 247 18.27 -27.33 8.54
C LEU A 247 17.15 -26.39 8.96
N ALA A 248 15.89 -26.86 9.00
CA ALA A 248 14.72 -26.10 9.40
C ALA A 248 14.57 -25.93 10.93
N THR A 249 15.32 -26.70 11.72
CA THR A 249 15.25 -26.63 13.18
C THR A 249 15.98 -25.40 13.70
N ILE A 250 15.30 -24.59 14.50
CA ILE A 250 15.85 -23.43 15.18
C ILE A 250 16.62 -23.91 16.42
N LEU A 251 17.88 -23.47 16.56
CA LEU A 251 18.73 -23.83 17.70
C LEU A 251 18.31 -23.05 18.95
N LEU A 252 18.30 -23.74 20.12
CA LEU A 252 17.78 -23.17 21.36
C LEU A 252 18.87 -23.04 22.47
N ASP A 253 20.11 -23.27 22.10
CA ASP A 253 21.28 -23.31 23.00
C ASP A 253 22.41 -22.38 22.56
N VAL A 254 22.08 -21.30 21.83
CA VAL A 254 23.06 -20.28 21.40
C VAL A 254 23.80 -19.72 22.63
N PRO A 255 25.13 -19.68 22.58
CA PRO A 255 25.94 -19.15 23.68
C PRO A 255 25.96 -17.61 23.64
N ILE A 256 24.81 -17.00 23.82
CA ILE A 256 24.64 -15.55 23.88
C ILE A 256 24.56 -15.08 25.32
N GLU A 257 25.28 -14.01 25.64
CA GLU A 257 25.29 -13.36 26.95
C GLU A 257 24.30 -12.18 26.91
N TYR A 258 23.38 -12.12 27.86
CA TYR A 258 22.44 -11.03 28.08
C TYR A 258 21.86 -11.08 29.50
N ASN A 259 21.35 -9.96 29.97
CA ASN A 259 20.55 -9.90 31.18
C ASN A 259 19.12 -9.48 30.83
N PHE A 260 18.12 -10.17 31.36
CA PHE A 260 16.71 -9.83 31.14
C PHE A 260 16.36 -8.41 31.63
N GLN A 261 17.09 -7.89 32.62
CA GLN A 261 16.85 -6.50 33.07
C GLN A 261 17.25 -5.48 32.04
N ASP A 262 18.20 -5.79 31.14
CA ASP A 262 18.62 -4.88 30.07
C ASP A 262 17.54 -4.75 28.96
N PHE A 263 16.56 -5.66 28.94
CA PHE A 263 15.46 -5.62 27.95
C PHE A 263 14.36 -4.62 28.33
N LYS A 264 14.35 -4.12 29.57
CA LYS A 264 13.38 -3.15 30.02
C LYS A 264 13.47 -1.88 29.15
N LEU A 265 12.33 -1.48 28.60
CA LEU A 265 12.27 -0.27 27.81
C LEU A 265 12.42 0.94 28.73
N GLU A 266 13.54 1.63 28.64
CA GLU A 266 13.87 2.83 29.42
C GLU A 266 13.67 4.10 28.57
N ASN A 267 13.75 5.27 29.21
CA ASN A 267 13.68 6.54 28.51
C ASN A 267 14.87 6.69 27.54
N PRO A 268 14.62 6.96 26.24
CA PRO A 268 15.65 7.10 25.24
C PRO A 268 16.51 8.36 25.43
N ASN A 269 17.71 8.35 24.86
CA ASN A 269 18.52 9.57 24.71
C ASN A 269 17.92 10.44 23.59
N HIS A 270 16.98 11.32 23.96
CA HIS A 270 16.24 12.18 23.04
C HIS A 270 17.16 13.00 22.12
N SER A 271 18.22 13.61 22.65
CA SER A 271 19.13 14.45 21.88
C SER A 271 19.78 13.69 20.74
N LEU A 272 20.28 12.49 21.04
CA LEU A 272 20.98 11.65 20.06
C LEU A 272 19.99 11.10 19.00
N VAL A 273 18.78 10.70 19.42
CA VAL A 273 17.74 10.25 18.45
C VAL A 273 17.34 11.39 17.53
N TYR A 274 17.19 12.63 18.07
CA TYR A 274 16.84 13.79 17.25
C TYR A 274 17.93 14.16 16.24
N GLU A 275 19.20 14.09 16.64
CA GLU A 275 20.33 14.34 15.75
C GLU A 275 20.32 13.36 14.56
N ILE A 276 20.14 12.06 14.83
CA ILE A 276 20.07 11.05 13.77
C ILE A 276 18.84 11.27 12.87
N PHE A 277 17.67 11.60 13.44
CA PHE A 277 16.47 11.84 12.65
C PHE A 277 16.57 13.13 11.81
N GLU A 278 17.29 14.15 12.29
CA GLU A 278 17.58 15.36 11.51
C GLU A 278 18.53 15.05 10.34
N GLU A 279 19.57 14.28 10.59
CA GLU A 279 20.49 13.83 9.53
C GLU A 279 19.79 13.04 8.43
N LEU A 280 18.81 12.20 8.81
CA LEU A 280 18.00 11.40 7.90
C LEU A 280 16.83 12.17 7.28
N GLU A 281 16.58 13.42 7.70
CA GLU A 281 15.44 14.26 7.31
C GLU A 281 14.07 13.68 7.72
N PHE A 282 14.02 12.97 8.83
CA PHE A 282 12.82 12.31 9.37
C PHE A 282 11.99 13.25 10.26
N VAL A 283 11.56 14.39 9.72
CA VAL A 283 10.84 15.44 10.47
C VAL A 283 9.61 14.89 11.21
N ARG A 284 8.74 14.17 10.51
CA ARG A 284 7.52 13.58 11.11
C ARG A 284 7.83 12.50 12.15
N MET A 285 8.81 11.65 11.87
CA MET A 285 9.20 10.60 12.79
C MET A 285 9.74 11.18 14.09
N LYS A 286 10.50 12.28 14.01
CA LYS A 286 10.97 13.04 15.17
C LYS A 286 9.79 13.56 16.01
N GLU A 287 8.76 14.14 15.38
CA GLU A 287 7.56 14.60 16.09
C GLU A 287 6.77 13.44 16.74
N ASN A 288 6.64 12.32 16.03
CA ASN A 288 5.98 11.12 16.56
C ASN A 288 6.75 10.55 17.75
N PHE A 289 8.07 10.50 17.66
CA PHE A 289 8.94 10.07 18.74
C PHE A 289 8.81 10.99 19.96
N LYS A 290 8.82 12.32 19.78
CA LYS A 290 8.57 13.29 20.86
C LYS A 290 7.26 12.99 21.59
N LYS A 291 6.17 12.83 20.85
CA LYS A 291 4.85 12.53 21.43
C LYS A 291 4.84 11.22 22.21
N LEU A 292 5.62 10.23 21.79
CA LEU A 292 5.63 8.89 22.40
C LEU A 292 6.40 8.88 23.74
N PHE A 293 7.50 9.63 23.85
CA PHE A 293 8.42 9.54 24.98
C PHE A 293 8.48 10.80 25.90
N LEU A 294 7.97 11.97 25.49
CA LEU A 294 7.98 13.17 26.33
C LEU A 294 6.82 13.25 27.32
N PHE A 295 5.77 12.44 27.17
CA PHE A 295 4.65 12.43 28.13
C PHE A 295 4.99 11.73 29.47
N GLU A 296 6.14 11.08 29.62
CA GLU A 296 6.53 10.39 30.85
C GLU A 296 7.48 11.17 31.76
N GLU A 297 8.11 12.25 31.28
CA GLU A 297 9.09 13.00 32.09
C GLU A 297 8.51 14.02 33.09
N ASN A 298 7.25 14.42 32.93
CA ASN A 298 6.63 15.39 33.84
C ASN A 298 5.35 14.81 34.43
N GLY A 299 5.46 14.18 35.58
CA GLY A 299 4.32 13.81 36.44
C GLY A 299 3.52 14.99 37.00
N GLU A 300 3.64 16.17 36.42
CA GLU A 300 2.79 17.34 36.63
C GLU A 300 2.10 17.66 35.32
N GLU A 301 0.78 17.52 35.30
CA GLU A 301 -0.10 18.11 34.31
C GLU A 301 0.18 19.63 34.29
N LEU A 302 0.97 20.08 33.31
CA LEU A 302 0.93 21.48 32.96
C LEU A 302 -0.44 21.75 32.36
N GLU A 303 -1.38 22.23 33.23
CA GLU A 303 -2.60 22.86 32.80
C GLU A 303 -2.21 24.14 32.00
N ILE A 304 -1.99 23.96 30.71
CA ILE A 304 -2.08 25.09 29.78
C ILE A 304 -3.58 25.29 29.56
N LYS A 305 -4.15 26.24 30.31
CA LYS A 305 -5.49 26.75 30.06
C LYS A 305 -5.46 27.53 28.75
N ASP A 306 -5.64 26.87 27.67
CA ASP A 306 -6.06 27.46 26.40
C ASP A 306 -7.46 26.94 26.08
N GLU A 307 -8.45 27.82 26.03
CA GLU A 307 -9.87 27.52 25.78
C GLU A 307 -10.13 26.87 24.39
N ASN A 308 -9.07 26.47 23.68
CA ASN A 308 -9.08 25.71 22.41
C ASN A 308 -8.55 24.30 22.52
N GLU A 309 -8.21 23.75 23.70
CA GLU A 309 -7.55 22.46 23.87
C GLU A 309 -8.42 21.24 23.60
N ASP A 310 -9.73 21.33 23.62
CA ASP A 310 -10.63 20.22 23.32
C ASP A 310 -10.67 19.82 21.82
N LEU A 311 -10.07 20.62 20.95
CA LEU A 311 -10.01 20.37 19.50
C LEU A 311 -8.69 19.72 19.04
N LEU A 312 -7.66 19.66 19.88
CA LEU A 312 -6.30 19.23 19.50
C LEU A 312 -5.94 17.79 19.95
N LYS A 313 -6.81 17.08 20.66
CA LYS A 313 -6.49 15.76 21.25
C LYS A 313 -6.83 14.55 20.35
N LYS A 314 -6.77 14.66 19.02
CA LYS A 314 -6.90 13.50 18.12
C LYS A 314 -5.92 13.56 16.98
N ASP A 315 -4.64 13.34 17.29
CA ASP A 315 -3.68 12.92 16.26
C ASP A 315 -3.97 11.46 15.89
N ILE A 316 -4.72 11.29 14.80
CA ILE A 316 -4.86 9.96 14.19
C ILE A 316 -3.67 9.77 13.27
N GLN A 317 -2.69 9.05 13.77
CA GLN A 317 -1.59 8.57 12.98
C GLN A 317 -2.13 7.47 12.05
N TYR A 318 -2.07 7.71 10.74
CA TYR A 318 -2.27 6.65 9.77
C TYR A 318 -1.14 5.65 9.91
N ASP A 319 -1.46 4.47 10.39
CA ASP A 319 -0.58 3.35 10.35
C ASP A 319 -0.31 2.98 8.88
N LEU A 320 0.96 2.98 8.48
CA LEU A 320 1.39 2.58 7.15
C LEU A 320 0.94 1.15 6.80
N PHE A 321 0.48 0.40 7.79
CA PHE A 321 0.11 -1.01 7.73
C PHE A 321 -1.37 -1.30 7.98
N ASN A 322 -2.15 -0.32 8.44
CA ASN A 322 -3.60 -0.43 8.65
C ASN A 322 -4.35 0.49 7.69
N MET A 323 -4.50 0.06 6.44
CA MET A 323 -5.62 0.51 5.63
C MET A 323 -6.88 -0.15 6.21
N PRO A 324 -7.98 0.57 6.46
CA PRO A 324 -9.20 -0.03 6.95
C PRO A 324 -9.78 -0.98 5.90
N GLY A 325 -9.51 -2.25 6.04
CA GLY A 325 -10.18 -3.34 5.37
C GLY A 325 -11.09 -4.03 6.37
N GLU A 326 -12.31 -4.27 5.97
CA GLU A 326 -13.40 -4.87 6.73
C GLU A 326 -12.98 -6.05 7.60
N SER A 327 -13.30 -5.95 8.88
CA SER A 327 -13.47 -6.97 9.92
C SER A 327 -12.56 -6.84 11.15
N ASN A 328 -13.07 -6.16 12.16
CA ASN A 328 -12.87 -6.52 13.57
C ASN A 328 -14.03 -5.96 14.39
N GLN A 329 -14.95 -6.84 14.79
CA GLN A 329 -16.20 -6.43 15.46
C GLN A 329 -16.07 -6.11 16.95
N GLU A 330 -14.92 -6.17 17.62
CA GLU A 330 -14.86 -6.09 19.09
C GLU A 330 -14.02 -4.98 19.72
N LEU A 331 -13.34 -4.10 18.95
CA LEU A 331 -12.68 -2.89 19.49
C LEU A 331 -12.93 -1.63 18.66
N LYS A 332 -14.11 -1.53 18.04
CA LYS A 332 -14.54 -0.26 17.41
C LYS A 332 -14.84 0.74 18.51
N LYS A 333 -13.96 1.73 18.74
CA LYS A 333 -14.43 3.04 19.20
C LYS A 333 -15.63 3.36 18.31
N LYS A 334 -16.81 3.49 18.92
CA LYS A 334 -18.07 3.72 18.22
C LYS A 334 -17.93 4.99 17.39
N LEU A 335 -17.64 4.87 16.09
CA LEU A 335 -17.56 6.01 15.18
C LEU A 335 -18.93 6.69 15.20
N ASN A 336 -18.91 8.01 15.18
CA ASN A 336 -20.12 8.77 14.96
C ASN A 336 -20.62 8.52 13.54
N ASN A 337 -21.93 8.55 13.37
CA ASN A 337 -22.61 8.49 12.08
C ASN A 337 -23.87 9.33 12.13
N ILE A 338 -24.63 9.37 11.03
CA ILE A 338 -25.83 10.19 10.96
C ILE A 338 -26.89 9.80 12.01
N SER A 339 -26.95 8.53 12.40
CA SER A 339 -27.95 8.02 13.36
C SER A 339 -27.62 8.33 14.82
N ASN A 340 -26.34 8.54 15.16
CA ASN A 340 -25.91 8.76 16.56
C ASN A 340 -25.40 10.19 16.83
N SER A 341 -25.54 11.10 15.86
CA SER A 341 -25.11 12.51 15.99
C SER A 341 -26.28 13.47 15.76
N SER A 342 -26.36 14.52 16.56
CA SER A 342 -27.39 15.56 16.37
C SER A 342 -27.03 16.40 15.13
N LYS A 343 -27.84 16.30 14.09
CA LYS A 343 -27.66 17.00 12.82
C LYS A 343 -28.89 17.84 12.49
N PHE A 344 -28.67 19.04 11.95
CA PHE A 344 -29.73 19.88 11.41
C PHE A 344 -29.62 19.89 9.89
N TYR A 345 -30.34 18.99 9.24
CA TYR A 345 -30.39 18.87 7.79
C TYR A 345 -31.77 19.25 7.28
N GLN A 346 -31.83 20.21 6.36
CA GLN A 346 -33.10 20.78 5.86
C GLN A 346 -33.18 20.67 4.34
N ASN A 347 -34.23 20.01 3.86
CA ASN A 347 -34.59 20.02 2.44
C ASN A 347 -35.48 21.23 2.14
N ASN A 348 -35.07 22.08 1.19
CA ASN A 348 -35.72 23.34 0.88
C ASN A 348 -36.56 23.20 -0.42
N LYS A 349 -37.86 22.96 -0.25
CA LYS A 349 -38.83 22.78 -1.38
C LYS A 349 -39.75 23.95 -1.59
N SER A 350 -40.05 24.75 -0.56
CA SER A 350 -40.97 25.88 -0.69
C SER A 350 -40.24 27.16 -1.12
N GLU A 351 -40.95 28.04 -1.84
CA GLU A 351 -40.42 29.32 -2.30
C GLU A 351 -39.88 30.18 -1.17
N LEU A 352 -40.55 30.18 -0.02
CA LEU A 352 -40.11 30.93 1.16
C LEU A 352 -38.77 30.32 1.71
N SER A 353 -38.68 29.01 1.80
CA SER A 353 -37.45 28.35 2.27
C SER A 353 -36.28 28.62 1.34
N LEU A 354 -36.50 28.65 0.02
CA LEU A 354 -35.49 29.00 -0.99
C LEU A 354 -35.02 30.44 -0.85
N LYS A 355 -35.95 31.42 -0.73
CA LYS A 355 -35.59 32.85 -0.50
C LYS A 355 -34.77 33.04 0.76
N LEU A 356 -35.12 32.34 1.84
CA LEU A 356 -34.35 32.38 3.10
C LEU A 356 -32.96 31.72 2.97
N LEU A 357 -32.88 30.61 2.25
CA LEU A 357 -31.62 29.94 1.96
C LEU A 357 -30.68 30.88 1.18
N PHE A 358 -31.15 31.41 0.06
CA PHE A 358 -30.36 32.33 -0.78
C PHE A 358 -29.89 33.60 -0.01
N LYS A 359 -30.75 34.19 0.80
CA LYS A 359 -30.34 35.30 1.70
C LYS A 359 -29.25 34.89 2.66
N LYS A 360 -29.29 33.66 3.22
CA LYS A 360 -28.24 33.19 4.11
C LYS A 360 -26.94 32.93 3.34
N LEU A 361 -26.99 32.31 2.14
CA LEU A 361 -25.84 32.02 1.32
C LEU A 361 -25.09 33.28 0.88
N THR A 362 -25.81 34.36 0.51
CA THR A 362 -25.20 35.62 0.10
C THR A 362 -24.33 36.27 1.19
N ASN A 363 -24.62 36.01 2.46
CA ASN A 363 -23.88 36.54 3.58
C ASN A 363 -22.67 35.72 4.04
N GLN A 364 -22.41 34.58 3.35
CA GLN A 364 -21.29 33.71 3.73
C GLN A 364 -20.01 34.11 3.01
N LYS A 365 -18.85 33.96 3.72
CA LYS A 365 -17.50 34.07 3.14
C LYS A 365 -16.96 32.73 2.65
N ALA A 366 -17.46 31.60 3.20
CA ALA A 366 -17.09 30.25 2.83
C ALA A 366 -18.30 29.33 2.90
N ILE A 367 -18.51 28.52 1.88
CA ILE A 367 -19.62 27.59 1.77
C ILE A 367 -19.07 26.24 1.29
N SER A 368 -19.38 25.18 2.02
CA SER A 368 -19.15 23.84 1.52
C SER A 368 -20.33 23.41 0.66
N ILE A 369 -20.03 22.79 -0.47
CA ILE A 369 -21.02 22.25 -1.39
C ILE A 369 -20.82 20.75 -1.62
N ASN A 370 -21.93 20.07 -2.00
CA ASN A 370 -21.89 18.76 -2.62
C ASN A 370 -22.99 18.66 -3.67
N ALA A 371 -22.58 18.44 -4.92
CA ALA A 371 -23.45 18.31 -6.08
C ALA A 371 -23.55 16.84 -6.49
N ILE A 372 -24.77 16.35 -6.73
CA ILE A 372 -25.05 14.97 -7.15
C ILE A 372 -26.11 14.94 -8.26
N HIS A 373 -26.06 13.93 -9.12
CA HIS A 373 -27.19 13.58 -9.98
C HIS A 373 -28.24 12.84 -9.15
N ILE A 374 -29.51 13.28 -9.19
CA ILE A 374 -30.60 12.64 -8.45
C ILE A 374 -31.06 11.37 -9.16
N ASN A 375 -31.13 11.43 -10.50
CA ASN A 375 -31.52 10.27 -11.33
C ASN A 375 -30.93 10.41 -12.73
N GLU A 376 -30.39 9.36 -13.31
CA GLU A 376 -29.88 9.39 -14.69
C GLU A 376 -30.97 9.71 -15.72
N SER A 377 -32.26 9.40 -15.41
CA SER A 377 -33.39 9.61 -16.26
C SER A 377 -34.08 10.98 -16.09
N SER A 378 -33.98 11.64 -14.94
CA SER A 378 -34.70 12.90 -14.66
C SER A 378 -33.91 14.18 -14.98
N ASN A 379 -32.62 14.07 -15.26
CA ASN A 379 -31.72 15.22 -15.50
C ASN A 379 -31.82 16.33 -14.43
N ASN A 380 -32.12 15.96 -13.17
CA ASN A 380 -32.19 16.85 -12.02
C ASN A 380 -30.90 16.84 -11.24
N LEU A 381 -30.46 18.03 -10.75
CA LEU A 381 -29.31 18.23 -9.95
C LEU A 381 -29.70 18.38 -8.47
N GLY A 382 -29.14 17.58 -7.58
CA GLY A 382 -29.16 17.81 -6.15
C GLY A 382 -27.94 18.62 -5.72
N LEU A 383 -28.16 19.70 -4.99
CA LEU A 383 -27.08 20.56 -4.47
C LEU A 383 -27.30 20.84 -3.00
N SER A 384 -26.32 20.50 -2.18
CA SER A 384 -26.33 20.80 -0.75
C SER A 384 -25.29 21.84 -0.37
N PHE A 385 -25.57 22.55 0.72
CA PHE A 385 -24.77 23.66 1.24
C PHE A 385 -24.57 23.52 2.74
N SER A 386 -23.34 23.73 3.20
CA SER A 386 -23.02 23.85 4.61
C SER A 386 -22.03 25.00 4.86
N TRP A 387 -22.26 25.74 5.95
CA TRP A 387 -21.35 26.82 6.44
C TRP A 387 -21.22 26.79 7.97
N GLY A 388 -21.53 25.64 8.56
CA GLY A 388 -21.43 25.42 10.01
C GLY A 388 -21.50 23.93 10.33
N ASN A 389 -20.86 23.53 11.43
CA ASN A 389 -20.83 22.14 11.85
C ASN A 389 -22.24 21.60 12.12
N ASN A 390 -22.51 20.38 11.67
CA ASN A 390 -23.77 19.66 11.86
C ASN A 390 -25.00 20.37 11.26
N LYS A 391 -24.80 21.20 10.24
CA LYS A 391 -25.89 21.91 9.55
C LYS A 391 -25.70 21.81 8.05
N SER A 392 -26.75 21.42 7.35
CA SER A 392 -26.75 21.39 5.90
C SER A 392 -28.14 21.66 5.32
N TYR A 393 -28.18 22.19 4.11
CA TYR A 393 -29.37 22.57 3.39
C TYR A 393 -29.33 22.00 1.97
N PHE A 394 -30.39 21.31 1.57
CA PHE A 394 -30.48 20.69 0.26
C PHE A 394 -31.46 21.43 -0.65
N LEU A 395 -31.12 21.46 -1.92
CA LEU A 395 -31.89 22.05 -2.99
C LEU A 395 -31.88 21.12 -4.21
N GLU A 396 -33.05 20.80 -4.70
CA GLU A 396 -33.21 20.12 -5.99
C GLU A 396 -33.38 21.17 -7.09
N ILE A 397 -32.66 21.03 -8.20
CA ILE A 397 -32.61 21.95 -9.31
C ILE A 397 -33.06 21.19 -10.56
N GLU A 398 -34.22 21.54 -11.10
CA GLU A 398 -34.62 21.11 -12.42
C GLU A 398 -33.91 21.97 -13.48
N ASN A 399 -33.46 21.33 -14.56
CA ASN A 399 -32.67 22.02 -15.61
C ASN A 399 -33.40 23.19 -16.27
N THR A 400 -34.72 23.26 -16.11
CA THR A 400 -35.61 24.32 -16.66
C THR A 400 -35.80 25.50 -15.69
N ASN A 401 -35.35 25.42 -14.44
CA ASN A 401 -35.61 26.46 -13.46
C ASN A 401 -34.56 27.57 -13.50
N SER A 402 -34.73 28.51 -14.46
CA SER A 402 -33.82 29.64 -14.67
C SER A 402 -33.65 30.51 -13.41
N PHE A 403 -34.73 30.75 -12.63
CA PHE A 403 -34.66 31.59 -11.43
C PHE A 403 -33.64 31.07 -10.39
N ILE A 404 -33.65 29.77 -10.14
CA ILE A 404 -32.71 29.18 -9.19
C ILE A 404 -31.26 29.25 -9.72
N ILE A 405 -31.07 28.94 -11.00
CA ILE A 405 -29.77 28.96 -11.68
C ILE A 405 -29.21 30.39 -11.68
N ASP A 406 -30.01 31.39 -12.04
CA ASP A 406 -29.57 32.79 -12.07
C ASP A 406 -29.24 33.32 -10.68
N THR A 407 -30.01 32.92 -9.66
CA THR A 407 -29.76 33.31 -8.28
C THR A 407 -28.46 32.68 -7.77
N LEU A 408 -28.23 31.37 -8.03
CA LEU A 408 -26.97 30.71 -7.66
C LEU A 408 -25.79 31.32 -8.42
N ASN A 409 -25.92 31.62 -9.68
CA ASN A 409 -24.88 32.31 -10.45
C ASN A 409 -24.55 33.68 -9.86
N SER A 410 -25.56 34.44 -9.41
CA SER A 410 -25.33 35.73 -8.71
C SER A 410 -24.52 35.53 -7.42
N ILE A 411 -24.86 34.52 -6.62
CA ILE A 411 -24.14 34.23 -5.34
C ILE A 411 -22.71 33.75 -5.64
N PHE A 412 -22.54 32.81 -6.58
CA PHE A 412 -21.23 32.23 -6.93
C PHE A 412 -20.35 33.15 -7.78
N ASN A 413 -20.89 34.26 -8.26
CA ASN A 413 -20.13 35.30 -8.97
C ASN A 413 -19.29 36.17 -8.03
N ASN A 414 -19.48 36.03 -6.70
CA ASN A 414 -18.69 36.71 -5.69
C ASN A 414 -17.27 36.13 -5.65
N SER A 415 -16.26 36.96 -5.99
CA SER A 415 -14.84 36.57 -5.97
C SER A 415 -14.29 36.25 -4.56
N ASP A 416 -14.90 36.83 -3.52
CA ASP A 416 -14.47 36.67 -2.14
C ASP A 416 -15.07 35.45 -1.46
N LEU A 417 -15.97 34.72 -2.16
CA LEU A 417 -16.58 33.54 -1.65
C LEU A 417 -15.65 32.32 -1.87
N THR A 418 -15.33 31.62 -0.78
CA THR A 418 -14.59 30.36 -0.84
C THR A 418 -15.55 29.19 -0.92
N ILE A 419 -15.43 28.38 -1.98
CA ILE A 419 -16.18 27.13 -2.16
C ILE A 419 -15.36 25.97 -1.67
N ILE A 420 -15.89 25.24 -0.68
CA ILE A 420 -15.27 24.08 -0.04
C ILE A 420 -15.92 22.81 -0.59
N GLY A 421 -15.14 21.75 -0.81
CA GLY A 421 -15.68 20.46 -1.20
C GLY A 421 -14.64 19.36 -1.20
N PHE A 422 -15.03 18.20 -1.69
CA PHE A 422 -14.16 17.07 -1.94
C PHE A 422 -14.24 16.70 -3.41
N ASP A 423 -13.10 16.62 -4.10
CA ASP A 423 -13.03 16.47 -5.56
C ASP A 423 -13.85 17.54 -6.28
N LEU A 424 -13.57 18.80 -5.96
CA LEU A 424 -14.28 19.97 -6.51
C LEU A 424 -14.22 20.05 -8.01
N LYS A 425 -13.16 19.55 -8.64
CA LYS A 425 -13.05 19.51 -10.11
C LYS A 425 -14.23 18.77 -10.74
N SER A 426 -14.58 17.60 -10.23
CA SER A 426 -15.74 16.83 -10.70
C SER A 426 -17.05 17.56 -10.43
N GLN A 427 -17.17 18.23 -9.27
CA GLN A 427 -18.36 18.99 -8.92
C GLN A 427 -18.54 20.24 -9.77
N ILE A 428 -17.47 20.99 -10.06
CA ILE A 428 -17.49 22.14 -10.96
C ILE A 428 -17.94 21.72 -12.37
N LYS A 429 -17.42 20.58 -12.88
CA LYS A 429 -17.84 20.05 -14.17
C LYS A 429 -19.33 19.72 -14.20
N LEU A 430 -19.84 19.14 -13.12
CA LEU A 430 -21.26 18.83 -12.97
C LEU A 430 -22.10 20.10 -12.95
N LEU A 431 -21.79 21.06 -12.09
CA LEU A 431 -22.50 22.33 -11.98
C LEU A 431 -22.55 23.09 -13.31
N LYS A 432 -21.46 23.08 -14.08
CA LYS A 432 -21.36 23.76 -15.34
C LYS A 432 -22.28 23.17 -16.41
N LYS A 433 -22.56 21.86 -16.37
CA LYS A 433 -23.57 21.22 -17.25
C LYS A 433 -24.99 21.79 -17.04
N TYR A 434 -25.28 22.30 -15.83
CA TYR A 434 -26.54 22.94 -15.47
C TYR A 434 -26.48 24.47 -15.56
N GLY A 435 -25.46 25.02 -16.20
CA GLY A 435 -25.30 26.47 -16.36
C GLY A 435 -24.89 27.23 -15.14
N ILE A 436 -24.44 26.53 -14.06
CA ILE A 436 -23.98 27.15 -12.82
C ILE A 436 -22.46 27.32 -12.89
N ASN A 437 -22.00 28.58 -12.74
CA ASN A 437 -20.59 28.95 -12.80
C ASN A 437 -20.12 29.52 -11.47
N ILE A 438 -18.91 29.11 -11.05
CA ILE A 438 -18.27 29.58 -9.82
C ILE A 438 -17.07 30.45 -10.16
N LYS A 439 -17.04 31.71 -9.66
CA LYS A 439 -15.90 32.64 -9.83
C LYS A 439 -15.03 32.75 -8.59
N GLY A 440 -15.55 32.41 -7.42
CA GLY A 440 -14.85 32.48 -6.14
C GLY A 440 -13.61 31.61 -6.06
N THR A 441 -12.99 31.61 -4.89
CA THR A 441 -11.85 30.74 -4.56
C THR A 441 -12.30 29.34 -4.19
N TYR A 442 -11.39 28.39 -4.21
CA TYR A 442 -11.68 26.99 -3.93
C TYR A 442 -10.89 26.47 -2.74
N PHE A 443 -11.47 25.51 -2.02
CA PHE A 443 -10.78 24.70 -1.03
C PHE A 443 -11.17 23.23 -1.23
N ASP A 444 -10.32 22.47 -1.91
CA ASP A 444 -10.52 21.05 -2.15
C ASP A 444 -9.87 20.21 -1.06
N ASN A 445 -10.68 19.49 -0.27
CA ASN A 445 -10.20 18.66 0.84
C ASN A 445 -9.29 17.52 0.38
N LYS A 446 -9.54 16.94 -0.80
CA LYS A 446 -8.72 15.86 -1.37
C LYS A 446 -7.31 16.35 -1.72
N ILE A 447 -7.21 17.51 -2.37
CA ILE A 447 -5.92 18.13 -2.73
C ILE A 447 -5.22 18.67 -1.48
N ALA A 448 -5.94 19.26 -0.52
CA ALA A 448 -5.38 19.67 0.75
C ALA A 448 -4.72 18.51 1.49
N HIS A 449 -5.42 17.37 1.59
CA HIS A 449 -4.85 16.17 2.20
C HIS A 449 -3.68 15.59 1.39
N TYR A 450 -3.75 15.62 0.07
CA TYR A 450 -2.64 15.20 -0.80
C TYR A 450 -1.36 16.01 -0.52
N LEU A 451 -1.44 17.31 -0.40
CA LEU A 451 -0.26 18.15 -0.07
C LEU A 451 0.30 17.84 1.31
N VAL A 452 -0.57 17.64 2.29
CA VAL A 452 -0.16 17.30 3.66
C VAL A 452 0.43 15.89 3.74
N ASN A 453 -0.15 14.92 3.03
CA ASN A 453 0.19 13.49 3.10
C ASN A 453 0.23 12.84 1.71
N PRO A 454 1.19 13.17 0.83
CA PRO A 454 1.17 12.76 -0.59
C PRO A 454 1.23 11.24 -0.83
N ASP A 455 1.64 10.48 0.18
CA ASP A 455 1.82 9.03 0.09
C ASP A 455 0.65 8.22 0.63
N LEU A 456 -0.34 8.89 1.24
CA LEU A 456 -1.51 8.22 1.82
C LEU A 456 -2.68 8.18 0.83
N SER A 457 -3.66 7.33 1.16
CA SER A 457 -4.91 7.31 0.42
C SER A 457 -5.73 8.57 0.71
N HIS A 458 -6.24 9.21 -0.34
CA HIS A 458 -7.11 10.39 -0.24
C HIS A 458 -8.59 9.99 -0.37
N ASN A 459 -8.97 8.83 0.16
CA ASN A 459 -10.35 8.36 0.13
C ASN A 459 -11.22 9.13 1.12
N TYR A 460 -12.40 9.56 0.69
CA TYR A 460 -13.31 10.39 1.47
C TYR A 460 -13.69 9.77 2.82
N LYS A 461 -14.10 8.49 2.81
CA LYS A 461 -14.48 7.77 4.03
C LYS A 461 -13.31 7.73 5.03
N THR A 462 -12.13 7.39 4.54
CA THR A 462 -10.91 7.33 5.36
C THR A 462 -10.59 8.67 6.01
N LEU A 463 -10.75 9.79 5.28
CA LEU A 463 -10.52 11.11 5.83
C LEU A 463 -11.55 11.46 6.91
N CYS A 464 -12.84 11.19 6.68
CA CYS A 464 -13.88 11.44 7.67
C CYS A 464 -13.67 10.62 8.96
N GLU A 465 -13.30 9.36 8.82
CA GLU A 465 -13.00 8.49 9.98
C GLU A 465 -11.77 9.00 10.75
N ALA A 466 -10.73 9.43 10.02
CA ALA A 466 -9.48 9.88 10.59
C ALA A 466 -9.57 11.25 11.28
N TYR A 467 -10.11 12.25 10.61
CA TYR A 467 -10.12 13.63 11.10
C TYR A 467 -11.34 13.95 11.94
N LEU A 468 -12.48 13.31 11.68
CA LEU A 468 -13.76 13.63 12.32
C LEU A 468 -14.26 12.53 13.27
N ASN A 469 -13.60 11.37 13.31
CA ASN A 469 -14.11 10.16 14.00
C ASN A 469 -15.55 9.83 13.58
N TYR A 470 -15.83 9.93 12.28
CA TYR A 470 -17.15 9.84 11.71
C TYR A 470 -17.15 8.90 10.48
N SER A 471 -18.06 7.93 10.47
CA SER A 471 -18.27 7.05 9.31
C SER A 471 -19.40 7.59 8.44
N PRO A 472 -19.09 8.10 7.23
CA PRO A 472 -20.12 8.63 6.32
C PRO A 472 -21.08 7.55 5.85
N SER A 473 -22.30 7.95 5.50
CA SER A 473 -23.35 7.06 4.99
C SER A 473 -22.94 6.36 3.71
N LEU A 474 -23.49 5.15 3.49
CA LEU A 474 -23.27 4.37 2.28
C LEU A 474 -24.27 4.80 1.19
N LYS A 475 -24.00 4.44 -0.07
CA LYS A 475 -24.81 4.80 -1.27
C LYS A 475 -26.30 4.42 -1.22
N ASN A 476 -26.75 3.65 -0.22
CA ASN A 476 -28.15 3.18 -0.10
C ASN A 476 -29.07 4.15 0.65
N ASP A 477 -28.53 5.23 1.22
CA ASP A 477 -29.31 6.27 1.88
C ASP A 477 -29.95 7.22 0.86
N SER A 478 -30.94 8.01 1.28
CA SER A 478 -31.60 8.96 0.38
C SER A 478 -30.58 9.98 -0.18
N PHE A 479 -30.71 10.34 -1.45
CA PHE A 479 -29.75 11.20 -2.16
C PHE A 479 -29.58 12.57 -1.50
N ASP A 480 -30.68 13.16 -1.02
CA ASP A 480 -30.66 14.45 -0.32
C ASP A 480 -29.91 14.36 1.02
N GLN A 481 -30.12 13.29 1.77
CA GLN A 481 -29.45 13.05 3.04
C GLN A 481 -27.96 12.83 2.84
N LEU A 482 -27.56 12.00 1.88
CA LEU A 482 -26.16 11.75 1.51
C LEU A 482 -25.46 13.05 1.07
N SER A 483 -26.11 13.85 0.24
CA SER A 483 -25.55 15.12 -0.20
C SER A 483 -25.38 16.12 0.92
N MET A 484 -26.35 16.23 1.82
CA MET A 484 -26.28 17.10 3.01
C MET A 484 -25.20 16.67 3.97
N GLU A 485 -25.06 15.36 4.22
CA GLU A 485 -24.01 14.81 5.07
C GLU A 485 -22.64 15.14 4.48
N ASN A 486 -22.43 14.91 3.19
CA ASN A 486 -21.15 15.19 2.53
C ASN A 486 -20.79 16.70 2.58
N SER A 487 -21.72 17.61 2.36
CA SER A 487 -21.41 19.06 2.45
C SER A 487 -21.06 19.49 3.89
N ASP A 488 -21.72 18.94 4.91
CA ASP A 488 -21.41 19.20 6.33
C ASP A 488 -20.02 18.66 6.69
N LEU A 489 -19.74 17.39 6.35
CA LEU A 489 -18.44 16.78 6.63
C LEU A 489 -17.30 17.48 5.89
N ASN A 490 -17.51 17.90 4.65
CA ASN A 490 -16.53 18.68 3.89
C ASN A 490 -16.20 20.00 4.57
N PHE A 491 -17.19 20.70 5.11
CA PHE A 491 -16.97 21.94 5.87
C PHE A 491 -16.14 21.68 7.13
N GLN A 492 -16.42 20.59 7.84
CA GLN A 492 -15.68 20.23 9.05
C GLN A 492 -14.23 19.82 8.72
N LEU A 493 -14.02 18.96 7.69
CA LEU A 493 -12.69 18.54 7.22
C LEU A 493 -11.80 19.71 6.83
N SER A 494 -12.37 20.72 6.16
CA SER A 494 -11.59 21.86 5.67
C SER A 494 -10.88 22.62 6.80
N LYS A 495 -11.45 22.67 7.99
CA LYS A 495 -10.84 23.35 9.15
C LYS A 495 -9.56 22.63 9.61
N TYR A 496 -9.61 21.32 9.72
CA TYR A 496 -8.44 20.51 10.11
C TYR A 496 -7.37 20.57 9.04
N LEU A 497 -7.74 20.35 7.80
CA LEU A 497 -6.79 20.33 6.67
C LEU A 497 -6.17 21.72 6.44
N LYS A 498 -6.92 22.80 6.63
CA LYS A 498 -6.35 24.16 6.58
C LYS A 498 -5.31 24.39 7.67
N SER A 499 -5.59 23.93 8.90
CA SER A 499 -4.61 23.97 9.99
C SER A 499 -3.34 23.21 9.66
N ASP A 500 -3.49 22.01 9.07
CA ASP A 500 -2.34 21.19 8.70
C ASP A 500 -1.53 21.78 7.54
N LEU A 501 -2.18 22.40 6.55
CA LEU A 501 -1.50 23.16 5.49
C LEU A 501 -0.68 24.34 6.05
N ILE A 502 -1.22 25.05 7.05
CA ILE A 502 -0.50 26.15 7.72
C ILE A 502 0.71 25.61 8.47
N LYS A 503 0.54 24.56 9.28
CA LYS A 503 1.64 23.93 10.04
C LYS A 503 2.75 23.39 9.13
N GLY A 504 2.38 22.88 7.96
CA GLY A 504 3.32 22.35 6.96
C GLY A 504 3.94 23.41 6.05
N ASN A 505 3.62 24.73 6.22
CA ASN A 505 3.99 25.81 5.29
C ASN A 505 3.54 25.55 3.83
N LEU A 506 2.44 24.81 3.63
CA LEU A 506 1.92 24.41 2.34
C LEU A 506 0.75 25.28 1.84
N LEU A 507 0.24 26.19 2.68
CA LEU A 507 -0.94 26.99 2.37
C LEU A 507 -0.73 27.85 1.11
N ASN A 508 0.44 28.46 0.97
CA ASN A 508 0.78 29.27 -0.20
C ASN A 508 0.79 28.42 -1.50
N LEU A 509 1.38 27.22 -1.45
CA LEU A 509 1.35 26.27 -2.58
C LEU A 509 -0.08 25.87 -2.93
N PHE A 510 -0.89 25.59 -1.93
CA PHE A 510 -2.29 25.21 -2.08
C PHE A 510 -3.12 26.31 -2.73
N GLU A 511 -3.09 27.54 -2.18
CA GLU A 511 -3.94 28.66 -2.61
C GLU A 511 -3.50 29.27 -3.93
N ASN A 512 -2.17 29.37 -4.18
CA ASN A 512 -1.65 30.11 -5.35
C ASN A 512 -1.25 29.21 -6.53
N LEU A 513 -1.16 27.91 -6.34
CA LEU A 513 -0.83 26.96 -7.43
C LEU A 513 -1.91 25.91 -7.61
N GLU A 514 -2.20 25.08 -6.59
CA GLU A 514 -3.06 23.93 -6.74
C GLU A 514 -4.53 24.30 -7.01
N MET A 515 -5.06 25.27 -6.30
CA MET A 515 -6.47 25.70 -6.50
C MET A 515 -6.70 26.40 -7.84
N PRO A 516 -5.83 27.32 -8.29
CA PRO A 516 -5.91 27.85 -9.66
C PRO A 516 -5.74 26.74 -10.72
N LEU A 517 -4.84 25.80 -10.53
CA LEU A 517 -4.63 24.67 -11.44
C LEU A 517 -5.88 23.79 -11.55
N LEU A 518 -6.55 23.48 -10.42
CA LEU A 518 -7.81 22.75 -10.40
C LEU A 518 -8.85 23.38 -11.36
N LYS A 519 -8.97 24.70 -11.33
CA LYS A 519 -9.87 25.44 -12.21
C LYS A 519 -9.48 25.32 -13.68
N VAL A 520 -8.19 25.45 -14.00
CA VAL A 520 -7.67 25.27 -15.36
C VAL A 520 -7.96 23.87 -15.86
N LEU A 521 -7.63 22.83 -15.06
CA LEU A 521 -7.86 21.44 -15.42
C LEU A 521 -9.35 21.14 -15.62
N SER A 522 -10.23 21.69 -14.80
CA SER A 522 -11.68 21.53 -15.00
C SER A 522 -12.16 22.07 -16.34
N ILE A 523 -11.61 23.20 -16.78
CA ILE A 523 -11.94 23.81 -18.09
C ILE A 523 -11.33 22.99 -19.22
N MET A 524 -10.11 22.52 -19.09
CA MET A 524 -9.45 21.67 -20.08
C MET A 524 -10.24 20.36 -20.32
N GLU A 525 -10.66 19.71 -19.23
CA GLU A 525 -11.47 18.49 -19.31
C GLU A 525 -12.84 18.72 -19.95
N LEU A 526 -13.49 19.85 -19.65
CA LEU A 526 -14.77 20.22 -20.26
C LEU A 526 -14.65 20.57 -21.74
N ASN A 527 -13.59 21.29 -22.10
CA ASN A 527 -13.34 21.64 -23.50
C ASN A 527 -12.96 20.43 -24.34
N GLY A 528 -12.22 19.48 -23.76
CA GLY A 528 -11.70 18.32 -24.46
C GLY A 528 -10.71 18.67 -25.58
N ILE A 529 -10.25 17.64 -26.28
CA ILE A 529 -9.28 17.74 -27.38
C ILE A 529 -9.93 17.21 -28.65
N LYS A 530 -9.81 17.97 -29.76
CA LYS A 530 -10.29 17.53 -31.07
C LYS A 530 -9.38 16.42 -31.59
N LEU A 531 -9.98 15.35 -32.09
CA LEU A 531 -9.30 14.22 -32.73
C LEU A 531 -9.70 14.12 -34.20
N ASP A 532 -8.71 13.92 -35.07
CA ASP A 532 -8.96 13.55 -36.47
C ASP A 532 -9.16 12.03 -36.56
N SER A 533 -10.40 11.61 -36.35
CA SER A 533 -10.78 10.19 -36.41
C SER A 533 -10.65 9.58 -37.80
N GLU A 534 -10.79 10.38 -38.86
CA GLU A 534 -10.67 9.91 -40.25
C GLU A 534 -9.20 9.60 -40.56
N PHE A 535 -8.26 10.45 -40.13
CA PHE A 535 -6.83 10.22 -40.28
C PHE A 535 -6.42 8.95 -39.53
N LEU A 536 -6.87 8.78 -38.27
CA LEU A 536 -6.54 7.59 -37.49
C LEU A 536 -7.16 6.32 -38.10
N SER A 537 -8.34 6.38 -38.72
CA SER A 537 -8.91 5.24 -39.42
C SER A 537 -8.06 4.81 -40.63
N LYS A 538 -7.58 5.76 -41.43
CA LYS A 538 -6.65 5.48 -42.54
C LYS A 538 -5.32 4.88 -42.03
N LEU A 539 -4.80 5.43 -40.92
CA LEU A 539 -3.58 4.96 -40.29
C LEU A 539 -3.75 3.54 -39.71
N SER A 540 -4.93 3.24 -39.15
CA SER A 540 -5.28 1.90 -38.69
C SER A 540 -5.18 0.85 -39.80
N VAL A 541 -5.76 1.12 -40.95
CA VAL A 541 -5.68 0.22 -42.12
C VAL A 541 -4.21 -0.02 -42.51
N LYS A 542 -3.45 1.07 -42.68
CA LYS A 542 -2.01 0.98 -43.02
C LYS A 542 -1.22 0.13 -42.02
N PHE A 543 -1.41 0.38 -40.74
CA PHE A 543 -0.66 -0.34 -39.68
C PHE A 543 -1.08 -1.80 -39.54
N HIS A 544 -2.36 -2.14 -39.78
CA HIS A 544 -2.81 -3.54 -39.83
C HIS A 544 -2.20 -4.30 -41.00
N GLU A 545 -2.04 -3.67 -42.18
CA GLU A 545 -1.35 -4.27 -43.30
C GLU A 545 0.14 -4.52 -42.99
N GLU A 546 0.82 -3.54 -42.39
CA GLU A 546 2.21 -3.71 -41.93
C GLU A 546 2.36 -4.83 -40.89
N LEU A 547 1.43 -4.94 -39.93
CA LEU A 547 1.41 -6.02 -38.96
C LEU A 547 1.30 -7.40 -39.63
N LYS A 548 0.41 -7.57 -40.60
CA LYS A 548 0.28 -8.83 -41.35
C LYS A 548 1.58 -9.22 -42.04
N VAL A 549 2.29 -8.26 -42.65
CA VAL A 549 3.58 -8.51 -43.29
C VAL A 549 4.61 -8.97 -42.25
N LEU A 550 4.67 -8.31 -41.08
CA LEU A 550 5.57 -8.71 -39.99
C LEU A 550 5.22 -10.08 -39.43
N GLU A 551 3.94 -10.39 -39.25
CA GLU A 551 3.46 -11.71 -38.78
C GLU A 551 3.87 -12.83 -39.75
N GLN A 552 3.64 -12.63 -41.05
CA GLN A 552 4.05 -13.61 -42.07
C GLN A 552 5.56 -13.84 -42.07
N PHE A 553 6.36 -12.77 -41.91
CA PHE A 553 7.81 -12.89 -41.80
C PHE A 553 8.22 -13.68 -40.57
N ILE A 554 7.61 -13.39 -39.40
CA ILE A 554 7.92 -14.07 -38.14
C ILE A 554 7.54 -15.54 -38.22
N TYR A 555 6.35 -15.89 -38.73
CA TYR A 555 5.90 -17.28 -38.91
C TYR A 555 6.78 -18.06 -39.89
N LYS A 556 7.16 -17.45 -41.01
CA LYS A 556 8.09 -18.03 -41.95
C LYS A 556 9.47 -18.30 -41.34
N SER A 557 9.94 -17.34 -40.50
CA SER A 557 11.27 -17.45 -39.87
C SER A 557 11.29 -18.46 -38.72
N SER A 558 10.17 -18.67 -38.04
CA SER A 558 10.03 -19.65 -36.96
C SER A 558 9.56 -21.02 -37.46
N ASN A 559 9.13 -21.13 -38.70
CA ASN A 559 8.53 -22.30 -39.33
C ASN A 559 7.27 -22.83 -38.62
N GLU A 560 6.54 -21.91 -37.91
CA GLU A 560 5.26 -22.23 -37.25
C GLU A 560 4.46 -20.96 -36.98
N GLU A 561 3.12 -21.12 -36.89
CA GLU A 561 2.22 -20.08 -36.47
C GLU A 561 1.97 -20.17 -34.96
N PHE A 562 2.04 -19.03 -34.27
CA PHE A 562 1.83 -18.92 -32.82
C PHE A 562 1.36 -17.51 -32.44
N ASN A 563 0.84 -17.35 -31.22
CA ASN A 563 0.45 -16.02 -30.73
C ASN A 563 1.69 -15.20 -30.31
N ILE A 564 2.13 -14.27 -31.17
CA ILE A 564 3.29 -13.39 -30.96
C ILE A 564 3.08 -12.48 -29.72
N ALA A 565 1.83 -12.12 -29.40
CA ALA A 565 1.48 -11.35 -28.22
C ALA A 565 1.62 -12.16 -26.90
N SER A 566 1.67 -13.51 -26.97
CA SER A 566 1.82 -14.37 -25.80
C SER A 566 3.30 -14.52 -25.41
N PRO A 567 3.75 -13.95 -24.26
CA PRO A 567 5.14 -14.09 -23.82
C PRO A 567 5.58 -15.56 -23.66
N LYS A 568 4.64 -16.43 -23.26
CA LYS A 568 4.90 -17.87 -23.07
C LYS A 568 5.17 -18.56 -24.40
N GLN A 569 4.28 -18.41 -25.40
CA GLN A 569 4.45 -19.04 -26.71
C GLN A 569 5.68 -18.49 -27.43
N LEU A 570 5.84 -17.17 -27.42
CA LEU A 570 7.01 -16.53 -28.01
C LEU A 570 8.32 -17.00 -27.38
N GLY A 571 8.38 -17.14 -26.05
CA GLY A 571 9.55 -17.64 -25.35
C GLY A 571 9.87 -19.10 -25.72
N GLU A 572 8.84 -19.95 -25.84
CA GLU A 572 9.00 -21.35 -26.25
C GLU A 572 9.52 -21.46 -27.69
N VAL A 573 9.01 -20.65 -28.61
CA VAL A 573 9.47 -20.61 -30.00
C VAL A 573 10.93 -20.17 -30.08
N LEU A 574 11.26 -19.00 -29.52
CA LEU A 574 12.59 -18.39 -29.67
C LEU A 574 13.69 -19.16 -28.93
N PHE A 575 13.41 -19.60 -27.70
CA PHE A 575 14.41 -20.17 -26.81
C PHE A 575 14.29 -21.69 -26.61
N GLY A 576 13.10 -22.24 -26.75
CA GLY A 576 12.87 -23.68 -26.66
C GLY A 576 13.16 -24.39 -27.99
N LYS A 577 12.49 -23.96 -29.09
CA LYS A 577 12.55 -24.61 -30.39
C LYS A 577 13.72 -24.10 -31.26
N MET A 578 13.79 -22.78 -31.49
CA MET A 578 14.84 -22.16 -32.30
C MET A 578 16.19 -22.10 -31.58
N LYS A 579 16.22 -22.18 -30.25
CA LYS A 579 17.44 -22.19 -29.43
C LYS A 579 18.39 -21.01 -29.73
N LEU A 580 17.84 -19.81 -29.92
CA LEU A 580 18.60 -18.63 -30.29
C LEU A 580 19.66 -18.22 -29.26
N VAL A 581 19.55 -18.71 -28.03
CA VAL A 581 20.48 -18.47 -26.92
C VAL A 581 20.70 -19.79 -26.17
N GLU A 582 21.96 -20.14 -25.83
CA GLU A 582 22.29 -21.35 -25.09
C GLU A 582 21.72 -21.37 -23.67
N LYS A 583 21.75 -20.22 -22.97
CA LYS A 583 21.22 -20.08 -21.59
C LYS A 583 20.23 -18.91 -21.50
N PRO A 584 18.98 -19.11 -21.93
CA PRO A 584 17.98 -18.05 -21.91
C PRO A 584 17.54 -17.73 -20.48
N LYS A 585 17.36 -16.45 -20.20
CA LYS A 585 16.89 -15.98 -18.89
C LYS A 585 15.42 -16.39 -18.67
N LYS A 586 15.12 -16.97 -17.50
CA LYS A 586 13.77 -17.37 -17.11
C LYS A 586 13.17 -16.39 -16.10
N THR A 587 11.86 -16.27 -16.09
CA THR A 587 11.08 -15.53 -15.08
C THR A 587 11.01 -16.34 -13.77
N LYS A 588 10.54 -15.71 -12.68
CA LYS A 588 10.31 -16.40 -11.40
C LYS A 588 9.35 -17.61 -11.52
N SER A 589 8.47 -17.60 -12.51
CA SER A 589 7.54 -18.71 -12.81
C SER A 589 8.14 -19.79 -13.72
N GLY A 590 9.45 -19.75 -14.03
CA GLY A 590 10.14 -20.74 -14.85
C GLY A 590 9.96 -20.57 -16.37
N GLN A 591 9.19 -19.61 -16.84
CA GLN A 591 8.99 -19.32 -18.26
C GLN A 591 10.18 -18.52 -18.83
N PHE A 592 10.44 -18.66 -20.11
CA PHE A 592 11.44 -17.83 -20.78
C PHE A 592 11.04 -16.35 -20.77
N SER A 593 11.97 -15.48 -20.39
CA SER A 593 11.70 -14.06 -20.36
C SER A 593 11.86 -13.43 -21.75
N THR A 594 10.78 -12.84 -22.25
CA THR A 594 10.73 -12.12 -23.54
C THR A 594 10.56 -10.62 -23.34
N SER A 595 11.11 -10.07 -22.24
CA SER A 595 11.06 -8.62 -21.99
C SER A 595 11.79 -7.84 -23.08
N GLU A 596 11.38 -6.59 -23.33
CA GLU A 596 11.98 -5.72 -24.32
C GLU A 596 13.49 -5.56 -24.09
N GLU A 597 13.94 -5.47 -22.84
CA GLU A 597 15.36 -5.36 -22.49
C GLU A 597 16.18 -6.56 -22.96
N ILE A 598 15.62 -7.78 -22.83
CA ILE A 598 16.30 -9.03 -23.27
C ILE A 598 16.30 -9.12 -24.79
N LEU A 599 15.14 -8.88 -25.41
CA LEU A 599 15.02 -8.97 -26.87
C LEU A 599 15.87 -7.90 -27.58
N SER A 600 15.92 -6.67 -27.08
CA SER A 600 16.73 -5.61 -27.66
C SER A 600 18.24 -5.94 -27.71
N LYS A 601 18.76 -6.64 -26.70
CA LYS A 601 20.16 -7.12 -26.69
C LYS A 601 20.46 -8.19 -27.75
N LEU A 602 19.42 -8.86 -28.23
CA LEU A 602 19.53 -9.94 -29.22
C LEU A 602 19.12 -9.51 -30.63
N ALA A 603 18.50 -8.35 -30.78
CA ALA A 603 17.97 -7.85 -32.05
C ALA A 603 19.06 -7.72 -33.12
N SER A 604 20.27 -7.23 -32.76
CA SER A 604 21.38 -7.10 -33.66
C SER A 604 21.95 -8.43 -34.20
N LYS A 605 21.63 -9.55 -33.53
CA LYS A 605 22.12 -10.89 -33.89
C LYS A 605 21.09 -11.74 -34.65
N HIS A 606 19.81 -11.42 -34.48
CA HIS A 606 18.70 -12.23 -34.99
C HIS A 606 17.61 -11.35 -35.59
N ILE A 607 17.47 -11.34 -36.90
CA ILE A 607 16.48 -10.52 -37.62
C ILE A 607 15.04 -10.80 -37.18
N ILE A 608 14.72 -12.02 -36.81
CA ILE A 608 13.39 -12.37 -36.29
C ILE A 608 13.06 -11.59 -35.02
N ILE A 609 14.04 -11.37 -34.13
CA ILE A 609 13.83 -10.64 -32.87
C ILE A 609 13.60 -9.15 -33.17
N GLU A 610 14.33 -8.59 -34.13
CA GLU A 610 14.09 -7.21 -34.59
C GLU A 610 12.64 -7.05 -35.08
N LYS A 611 12.18 -7.97 -35.93
CA LYS A 611 10.81 -7.96 -36.47
C LYS A 611 9.74 -8.18 -35.40
N ILE A 612 10.02 -8.97 -34.37
CA ILE A 612 9.13 -9.13 -33.20
C ILE A 612 9.04 -7.83 -32.39
N LEU A 613 10.14 -7.11 -32.20
CA LEU A 613 10.13 -5.81 -31.53
C LEU A 613 9.36 -4.75 -32.34
N GLU A 614 9.53 -4.72 -33.65
CA GLU A 614 8.75 -3.87 -34.55
C GLU A 614 7.25 -4.21 -34.45
N TRP A 615 6.90 -5.49 -34.53
CA TRP A 615 5.53 -5.96 -34.41
C TRP A 615 4.90 -5.56 -33.07
N ARG A 616 5.60 -5.75 -31.94
CA ARG A 616 5.12 -5.36 -30.61
C ARG A 616 4.91 -3.87 -30.47
N SER A 617 5.84 -3.07 -31.01
CA SER A 617 5.74 -1.62 -31.01
C SER A 617 4.51 -1.15 -31.80
N LEU A 618 4.29 -1.69 -32.99
CA LEU A 618 3.18 -1.35 -33.85
C LEU A 618 1.84 -1.80 -33.27
N GLN A 619 1.78 -3.03 -32.73
CA GLN A 619 0.58 -3.57 -32.09
C GLN A 619 0.18 -2.73 -30.87
N LYS A 620 1.17 -2.27 -30.09
CA LYS A 620 0.92 -1.38 -28.95
C LYS A 620 0.36 -0.04 -29.39
N LEU A 621 0.90 0.56 -30.46
CA LEU A 621 0.37 1.80 -31.04
C LEU A 621 -1.07 1.65 -31.49
N LEU A 622 -1.38 0.58 -32.22
CA LEU A 622 -2.74 0.27 -32.68
C LEU A 622 -3.70 0.13 -31.52
N ASN A 623 -3.42 -0.80 -30.61
CA ASN A 623 -4.35 -1.13 -29.53
C ASN A 623 -4.56 0.02 -28.53
N THR A 624 -3.49 0.77 -28.25
CA THR A 624 -3.55 1.80 -27.19
C THR A 624 -4.04 3.13 -27.70
N TYR A 625 -3.76 3.49 -28.96
CA TYR A 625 -4.05 4.82 -29.47
C TYR A 625 -4.87 4.80 -30.76
N VAL A 626 -4.40 4.18 -31.82
CA VAL A 626 -4.98 4.34 -33.17
C VAL A 626 -6.40 3.81 -33.23
N ASP A 627 -6.67 2.62 -32.68
CA ASP A 627 -8.00 1.98 -32.69
C ASP A 627 -8.84 2.34 -31.48
N SER A 628 -8.21 2.79 -30.36
CA SER A 628 -8.93 3.07 -29.13
C SER A 628 -9.38 4.51 -28.99
N LEU A 629 -8.57 5.50 -29.42
CA LEU A 629 -8.91 6.92 -29.28
C LEU A 629 -10.17 7.33 -30.05
N PRO A 630 -10.40 6.87 -31.31
CA PRO A 630 -11.64 7.22 -32.02
C PRO A 630 -12.91 6.75 -31.31
N LYS A 631 -12.84 5.63 -30.57
CA LYS A 631 -13.97 5.09 -29.81
C LYS A 631 -14.31 5.89 -28.55
N GLN A 632 -13.41 6.76 -28.11
CA GLN A 632 -13.54 7.59 -26.93
C GLN A 632 -13.96 9.04 -27.25
N VAL A 633 -14.18 9.34 -28.53
CA VAL A 633 -14.70 10.63 -28.95
C VAL A 633 -16.16 10.75 -28.52
N ASP A 634 -16.46 11.77 -27.74
CA ASP A 634 -17.82 12.09 -27.33
C ASP A 634 -18.66 12.52 -28.55
N LEU A 635 -19.82 11.90 -28.74
CA LEU A 635 -20.65 12.07 -29.92
C LEU A 635 -21.28 13.47 -30.03
N ILE A 636 -21.40 14.22 -28.93
CA ILE A 636 -21.99 15.54 -28.88
C ILE A 636 -20.96 16.62 -29.20
N SER A 637 -19.84 16.56 -28.51
CA SER A 637 -18.75 17.56 -28.63
C SER A 637 -17.79 17.28 -29.77
N ASN A 638 -17.76 16.05 -30.32
CA ASN A 638 -16.73 15.54 -31.24
C ASN A 638 -15.30 15.70 -30.72
N ARG A 639 -15.13 15.54 -29.41
CA ARG A 639 -13.84 15.73 -28.74
C ARG A 639 -13.57 14.59 -27.73
N ILE A 640 -12.32 14.40 -27.36
CA ILE A 640 -11.91 13.50 -26.27
C ILE A 640 -11.81 14.32 -24.99
N HIS A 641 -12.45 13.85 -23.92
CA HIS A 641 -12.46 14.47 -22.59
C HIS A 641 -11.62 13.65 -21.61
N ALA A 642 -10.29 13.75 -21.72
CA ALA A 642 -9.38 13.10 -20.81
C ALA A 642 -9.44 13.73 -19.40
N GLU A 643 -9.21 12.93 -18.37
CA GLU A 643 -9.12 13.40 -17.00
C GLU A 643 -7.66 13.65 -16.58
N PHE A 644 -7.42 14.77 -15.87
CA PHE A 644 -6.10 15.15 -15.36
C PHE A 644 -6.14 15.21 -13.83
N ASN A 645 -5.43 14.31 -13.15
CA ASN A 645 -5.48 14.18 -11.70
C ASN A 645 -4.22 14.77 -11.03
N GLN A 646 -4.42 15.69 -10.05
CA GLN A 646 -3.36 16.32 -9.28
C GLN A 646 -2.86 15.43 -8.13
N GLY A 647 -3.73 14.75 -7.42
CA GLY A 647 -3.44 14.00 -6.19
C GLY A 647 -3.12 12.52 -6.38
N VAL A 648 -2.33 12.13 -7.41
CA VAL A 648 -1.98 10.71 -7.67
C VAL A 648 -0.49 10.46 -7.51
N ALA A 649 0.36 11.33 -8.06
CA ALA A 649 1.80 11.18 -8.00
C ALA A 649 2.37 12.03 -6.87
N SER A 650 3.07 11.44 -5.89
CA SER A 650 3.71 12.15 -4.77
C SER A 650 4.76 13.19 -5.20
N THR A 651 5.15 13.18 -6.48
CA THR A 651 6.13 14.10 -7.07
C THR A 651 5.53 15.41 -7.59
N GLY A 652 4.22 15.65 -7.42
CA GLY A 652 3.53 16.83 -7.98
C GLY A 652 3.23 16.74 -9.49
N ARG A 653 3.51 15.59 -10.15
CA ARG A 653 3.17 15.39 -11.56
C ARG A 653 1.68 15.12 -11.69
N LEU A 654 1.06 15.62 -12.77
CA LEU A 654 -0.30 15.24 -13.15
C LEU A 654 -0.29 13.80 -13.69
N SER A 655 -1.37 13.07 -13.45
CA SER A 655 -1.66 11.84 -14.20
C SER A 655 -2.83 12.08 -15.16
N SER A 656 -2.81 11.43 -16.33
CA SER A 656 -3.89 11.48 -17.31
C SER A 656 -4.56 10.12 -17.43
N ASN A 657 -5.90 10.11 -17.39
CA ASN A 657 -6.73 8.91 -17.52
C ASN A 657 -7.87 9.16 -18.48
N ASN A 658 -8.46 8.10 -18.99
CA ASN A 658 -9.70 8.09 -19.78
C ASN A 658 -9.74 9.07 -20.98
N PRO A 659 -8.73 9.04 -21.90
CA PRO A 659 -7.54 8.20 -22.01
C PRO A 659 -6.29 8.80 -21.36
N ASN A 660 -5.24 7.97 -21.21
CA ASN A 660 -3.92 8.46 -20.83
C ASN A 660 -3.20 9.08 -22.05
N LEU A 661 -3.19 10.41 -22.12
CA LEU A 661 -2.56 11.17 -23.20
C LEU A 661 -1.05 11.47 -22.94
N GLN A 662 -0.54 11.20 -21.74
CA GLN A 662 0.86 11.48 -21.40
C GLN A 662 1.84 10.44 -21.92
N ASN A 663 1.37 9.23 -22.28
CA ASN A 663 2.21 8.12 -22.69
C ASN A 663 2.30 7.93 -24.22
N ILE A 664 1.86 8.90 -25.01
CA ILE A 664 1.96 8.87 -26.47
C ILE A 664 3.46 8.86 -26.84
N PRO A 665 3.92 7.85 -27.61
CA PRO A 665 5.35 7.63 -27.86
C PRO A 665 5.93 8.53 -28.94
N ILE A 666 6.00 9.83 -28.70
CA ILE A 666 6.49 10.85 -29.65
C ILE A 666 7.97 10.71 -30.04
N ARG A 667 8.75 9.89 -29.33
CA ARG A 667 10.16 9.61 -29.65
C ARG A 667 10.31 8.66 -30.85
N ASN A 668 9.32 7.82 -31.11
CA ASN A 668 9.29 6.93 -32.25
C ASN A 668 8.68 7.66 -33.45
N PRO A 669 9.28 7.62 -34.67
CA PRO A 669 8.69 8.26 -35.85
C PRO A 669 7.23 7.85 -36.12
N ARG A 670 6.91 6.56 -36.03
CA ARG A 670 5.52 6.06 -36.20
C ARG A 670 4.58 6.55 -35.08
N GLY A 671 5.08 6.70 -33.86
CA GLY A 671 4.27 7.25 -32.77
C GLY A 671 4.07 8.77 -32.87
N ARG A 672 4.91 9.43 -33.63
CA ARG A 672 4.79 10.87 -33.94
C ARG A 672 3.81 11.13 -35.08
N GLU A 673 3.76 10.24 -36.09
CA GLU A 673 2.77 10.28 -37.20
C GLU A 673 1.35 10.30 -36.65
#